data_0828f6d38228f7cce241a36f043c902a
#
_entry.id   0828f6d38228f7cce241a36f043c902a
#
_cell.length_a   1.000
_cell.length_b   1.000
_cell.length_c   1.000
_cell.angle_alpha   90.00
_cell.angle_beta   90.00
_cell.angle_gamma   90.00
#
_symmetry.space_group_name_H-M   'P 1'
#
loop_
_entity.id
_entity.type
_entity.pdbx_description
1 polymer ?
#
loop_
_entity_poly.entity_id
_entity_poly.type
_entity_poly.pdbx_seq_one_letter_code
_entity_poly.pdbx_strand_id
1 'polypeptide(L)'
;MRNAVRIHPVHELAYVRLAQYLESHGRYTETFSVLRVGQQRIPGAIALVRLEGGLFQGLGFYNDSEKFYSAQISEHPDEALLYLDRAQLYWRMEKHQLALADAQKAITLQPDLFEAHYLTGVILSRKTDPNVTDQSEKALDSFISASEINARNPDLWLHISVLWERIDDIHKAKLSMLRAVELSPESKLYLRRLTVLQEKELDQASQQNSVEITEDLRKTLLHMLKLFPNNSWVQAHYGNWAWTQDEFETAETHLRRAITLNSKYPWASFRLGVVYLSQEKWESALLSFEEGLKNDPENEWAIQQVGHALEMLGKNEQAIERYEWLMENTPANLLVINRLNRLYWNEFLFEKGENILLRGLEKFPTETRLIEKLVAYYESHRLFEKAANILTSFVLLEPDNSAALAKIGFYEKNLNHPEEALLWFNKALSVSNDFEWARIQKIGLLLKTENTENAEKELKNFLKQKPDSEWALLELSQLKLKQEQFAEAEKLLNRGLLKYKDSPGLLQTQGRLYKIQQRWQEAEIVFQKLLKLSPHNSLLLTHLGFTQWKLNKVRTARQNITLALYENPGSLLAWNLHLLLLPEALQRRWFGEEYEILLPVLTELVSQTPEKAWQKITAIRTDPFTRQVLKNLHYLLEGAPAEIIMEPQDMTSKKLPPWMHEQWGYFHEMLGNRELAAKHFEVVLKALPENAWIHARLGWVYERLVKMEQSRKHYSKFLQKNPLAFDVSFRLANVETLSGNEVATIELYEKIIAVRPEDDLVLNNLAWLYLTAQDRQLRNLERAMKLAQKSVDLLPNIDNLDTLAEAYFQSGDTKQALEVIRKAASEVDYPPKRHSYLRKQLLRFRKGDTDSNPPTLS
;
A
#
# COMPACT_ATOMS: atom_id res chain seq x y z
N MET A 1 -51.29 5.92 71.85
CA MET A 1 -51.79 4.95 70.87
C MET A 1 -52.62 3.80 71.55
N ARG A 2 -52.06 3.07 72.55
CA ARG A 2 -52.85 2.01 73.23
C ARG A 2 -54.17 2.54 73.82
N ASN A 3 -54.20 3.74 74.42
CA ASN A 3 -55.46 4.35 74.89
C ASN A 3 -56.37 4.74 73.75
N ALA A 4 -55.91 5.12 72.57
CA ALA A 4 -56.77 5.40 71.40
C ALA A 4 -57.54 4.14 70.95
N VAL A 5 -56.88 2.99 70.89
CA VAL A 5 -57.49 1.69 70.58
C VAL A 5 -58.46 1.26 71.61
N ARG A 6 -58.24 1.57 72.90
CA ARG A 6 -59.15 1.25 74.00
C ARG A 6 -60.41 2.10 73.94
N ILE A 7 -60.27 3.40 73.60
CA ILE A 7 -61.40 4.37 73.61
C ILE A 7 -62.22 4.21 72.33
N HIS A 8 -61.56 3.99 71.23
CA HIS A 8 -62.24 3.76 69.90
C HIS A 8 -61.87 2.40 69.31
N PRO A 9 -62.46 1.30 69.74
CA PRO A 9 -62.05 -0.08 69.40
C PRO A 9 -62.31 -0.45 67.95
N VAL A 10 -63.14 0.31 67.23
CA VAL A 10 -63.43 0.13 65.79
C VAL A 10 -62.74 1.21 64.90
N HIS A 11 -61.71 1.89 65.39
CA HIS A 11 -60.99 2.91 64.66
C HIS A 11 -59.74 2.31 64.05
N GLU A 12 -59.77 1.94 62.77
CA GLU A 12 -58.69 1.26 62.01
C GLU A 12 -57.38 1.95 62.16
N LEU A 13 -57.29 3.28 61.88
CA LEU A 13 -56.06 4.06 61.94
C LEU A 13 -55.36 3.99 63.32
N ALA A 14 -56.07 3.83 64.40
CA ALA A 14 -55.48 3.65 65.73
C ALA A 14 -54.72 2.33 65.85
N TYR A 15 -55.25 1.21 65.28
CA TYR A 15 -54.48 -0.03 65.19
C TYR A 15 -53.34 0.02 64.24
N VAL A 16 -53.52 0.61 63.08
CA VAL A 16 -52.41 0.84 62.12
C VAL A 16 -51.20 1.59 62.74
N ARG A 17 -51.50 2.71 63.37
CA ARG A 17 -50.47 3.53 64.01
C ARG A 17 -49.82 2.82 65.25
N LEU A 18 -50.57 2.05 66.01
CA LEU A 18 -50.03 1.29 67.11
C LEU A 18 -49.12 0.13 66.58
N ALA A 19 -49.56 -0.55 65.57
CA ALA A 19 -48.80 -1.66 64.96
C ALA A 19 -47.50 -1.14 64.39
N GLN A 20 -47.50 -0.05 63.59
CA GLN A 20 -46.33 0.58 63.06
C GLN A 20 -45.36 1.06 64.14
N TYR A 21 -45.90 1.62 65.25
CA TYR A 21 -45.07 2.00 66.36
C TYR A 21 -44.40 0.81 67.07
N LEU A 22 -45.14 -0.29 67.28
CA LEU A 22 -44.58 -1.50 67.89
C LEU A 22 -43.53 -2.17 67.01
N GLU A 23 -43.79 -2.22 65.70
CA GLU A 23 -42.91 -2.76 64.70
C GLU A 23 -41.56 -1.98 64.67
N SER A 24 -41.61 -0.66 64.60
CA SER A 24 -40.42 0.21 64.60
C SER A 24 -39.55 0.07 65.87
N HIS A 25 -40.11 -0.46 66.97
CA HIS A 25 -39.43 -0.78 68.22
C HIS A 25 -39.06 -2.25 68.38
N GLY A 26 -39.19 -3.09 67.34
CA GLY A 26 -38.86 -4.52 67.32
C GLY A 26 -39.83 -5.40 68.17
N ARG A 27 -41.03 -4.92 68.54
CA ARG A 27 -41.99 -5.61 69.37
C ARG A 27 -42.97 -6.45 68.55
N TYR A 28 -42.45 -7.37 67.74
CA TYR A 28 -43.12 -8.05 66.63
C TYR A 28 -44.34 -8.91 67.14
N THR A 29 -44.16 -9.64 68.32
CA THR A 29 -45.17 -10.40 68.89
C THR A 29 -46.40 -9.59 69.30
N GLU A 30 -46.15 -8.41 69.84
CA GLU A 30 -47.25 -7.48 70.20
C GLU A 30 -47.88 -6.84 68.96
N THR A 31 -47.04 -6.60 67.93
CA THR A 31 -47.55 -6.10 66.63
C THR A 31 -48.54 -7.07 66.04
N PHE A 32 -48.20 -8.37 65.96
CA PHE A 32 -49.14 -9.38 65.45
C PHE A 32 -50.45 -9.47 66.29
N SER A 33 -50.30 -9.40 67.64
CA SER A 33 -51.48 -9.42 68.53
C SER A 33 -52.39 -8.23 68.28
N VAL A 34 -51.82 -7.01 68.11
CA VAL A 34 -52.58 -5.80 67.86
C VAL A 34 -53.28 -5.85 66.50
N LEU A 35 -52.58 -6.35 65.48
CA LEU A 35 -53.16 -6.49 64.12
C LEU A 35 -54.27 -7.47 64.08
N ARG A 36 -54.19 -8.66 64.71
CA ARG A 36 -55.22 -9.65 64.80
C ARG A 36 -56.46 -9.21 65.59
N VAL A 37 -56.24 -8.56 66.76
CA VAL A 37 -57.34 -7.98 67.53
C VAL A 37 -58.02 -6.87 66.70
N GLY A 38 -57.34 -6.10 65.94
CA GLY A 38 -57.92 -5.09 65.06
C GLY A 38 -58.75 -5.67 63.96
N GLN A 39 -58.22 -6.71 63.28
CA GLN A 39 -58.96 -7.43 62.21
C GLN A 39 -60.24 -8.13 62.75
N GLN A 40 -60.19 -8.71 63.99
CA GLN A 40 -61.37 -9.28 64.60
C GLN A 40 -62.44 -8.25 64.94
N ARG A 41 -62.06 -7.02 65.33
CA ARG A 41 -63.00 -5.96 65.68
C ARG A 41 -63.47 -5.14 64.49
N ILE A 42 -62.69 -5.13 63.41
CA ILE A 42 -62.98 -4.38 62.19
C ILE A 42 -62.81 -5.34 61.01
N PRO A 43 -63.83 -6.21 60.81
CA PRO A 43 -63.82 -7.13 59.66
C PRO A 43 -63.69 -6.35 58.37
N GLY A 44 -62.79 -6.80 57.49
CA GLY A 44 -62.54 -6.13 56.19
C GLY A 44 -61.58 -4.96 56.30
N ALA A 45 -60.91 -4.72 57.46
CA ALA A 45 -59.87 -3.70 57.59
C ALA A 45 -58.58 -4.09 56.79
N ILE A 46 -58.57 -3.84 55.49
CA ILE A 46 -57.55 -4.25 54.57
C ILE A 46 -56.14 -3.67 54.95
N ALA A 47 -56.07 -2.46 55.50
CA ALA A 47 -54.84 -1.91 55.96
C ALA A 47 -54.17 -2.72 57.08
N LEU A 48 -54.89 -3.33 57.94
CA LEU A 48 -54.38 -4.21 59.00
C LEU A 48 -53.93 -5.56 58.44
N VAL A 49 -54.64 -6.07 57.48
CA VAL A 49 -54.26 -7.30 56.76
C VAL A 49 -52.96 -7.11 55.99
N ARG A 50 -52.88 -6.01 55.30
CA ARG A 50 -51.60 -5.65 54.53
C ARG A 50 -50.38 -5.49 55.47
N LEU A 51 -50.57 -4.85 56.61
CA LEU A 51 -49.49 -4.71 57.58
C LEU A 51 -49.09 -6.06 58.19
N GLU A 52 -50.00 -6.99 58.45
CA GLU A 52 -49.65 -8.32 58.97
C GLU A 52 -48.92 -9.16 57.97
N GLY A 53 -49.38 -9.17 56.70
CA GLY A 53 -48.64 -9.81 55.58
C GLY A 53 -47.29 -9.19 55.35
N GLY A 54 -47.18 -7.84 55.36
CA GLY A 54 -45.90 -7.10 55.25
C GLY A 54 -44.93 -7.40 56.40
N LEU A 55 -45.47 -7.59 57.63
CA LEU A 55 -44.63 -7.97 58.77
C LEU A 55 -44.00 -9.36 58.61
N PHE A 56 -44.74 -10.35 58.08
CA PHE A 56 -44.14 -11.65 57.70
C PHE A 56 -43.01 -11.50 56.71
N GLN A 57 -43.19 -10.62 55.70
CA GLN A 57 -42.13 -10.35 54.70
C GLN A 57 -40.92 -9.71 55.36
N GLY A 58 -41.11 -8.69 56.18
CA GLY A 58 -40.01 -7.95 56.87
C GLY A 58 -39.17 -8.86 57.79
N LEU A 59 -39.83 -9.90 58.37
CA LEU A 59 -39.17 -10.90 59.20
C LEU A 59 -38.55 -12.08 58.38
N GLY A 60 -38.69 -12.09 57.04
CA GLY A 60 -38.17 -13.17 56.20
C GLY A 60 -39.05 -14.43 56.10
N PHE A 61 -40.25 -14.40 56.67
CA PHE A 61 -41.20 -15.53 56.65
C PHE A 61 -42.01 -15.52 55.34
N TYR A 62 -41.37 -15.63 54.20
CA TYR A 62 -41.97 -15.45 52.87
C TYR A 62 -43.04 -16.48 52.57
N ASN A 63 -42.80 -17.75 52.93
CA ASN A 63 -43.81 -18.80 52.72
C ASN A 63 -45.08 -18.61 53.56
N ASP A 64 -44.99 -18.10 54.79
CA ASP A 64 -46.11 -17.82 55.65
C ASP A 64 -46.87 -16.56 55.16
N SER A 65 -46.11 -15.54 54.67
CA SER A 65 -46.72 -14.39 54.03
C SER A 65 -47.50 -14.79 52.75
N GLU A 66 -46.94 -15.73 51.92
CA GLU A 66 -47.62 -16.25 50.73
C GLU A 66 -48.93 -16.94 51.07
N LYS A 67 -48.90 -17.83 52.07
CA LYS A 67 -50.15 -18.51 52.56
C LYS A 67 -51.12 -17.49 53.10
N PHE A 68 -50.65 -16.53 53.87
CA PHE A 68 -51.51 -15.52 54.49
C PHE A 68 -52.24 -14.68 53.41
N TYR A 69 -51.47 -14.09 52.48
CA TYR A 69 -52.04 -13.30 51.37
C TYR A 69 -52.99 -14.16 50.51
N SER A 70 -52.68 -15.43 50.25
CA SER A 70 -53.51 -16.31 49.45
C SER A 70 -54.87 -16.61 50.14
N ALA A 71 -54.83 -16.79 51.45
CA ALA A 71 -56.08 -16.93 52.23
C ALA A 71 -56.88 -15.62 52.18
N GLN A 72 -56.23 -14.47 52.39
CA GLN A 72 -56.98 -13.20 52.39
C GLN A 72 -57.54 -12.83 51.02
N ILE A 73 -56.82 -13.15 49.92
CA ILE A 73 -57.39 -13.00 48.58
C ILE A 73 -58.58 -13.88 48.31
N SER A 74 -58.60 -15.08 48.88
CA SER A 74 -59.80 -15.96 48.78
C SER A 74 -61.04 -15.41 49.51
N GLU A 75 -60.84 -14.67 50.60
CA GLU A 75 -61.80 -13.94 51.32
C GLU A 75 -62.26 -12.64 50.69
N HIS A 76 -61.32 -11.94 50.06
CA HIS A 76 -61.47 -10.62 49.45
C HIS A 76 -60.94 -10.61 48.00
N PRO A 77 -61.58 -11.29 47.04
CA PRO A 77 -61.05 -11.49 45.68
C PRO A 77 -61.06 -10.23 44.82
N ASP A 78 -61.79 -9.20 45.23
CA ASP A 78 -61.90 -7.92 44.51
C ASP A 78 -60.97 -6.84 45.09
N GLU A 79 -60.09 -7.18 46.05
CA GLU A 79 -59.22 -6.23 46.70
C GLU A 79 -57.83 -6.15 45.97
N ALA A 80 -57.68 -5.14 45.18
CA ALA A 80 -56.49 -4.94 44.34
C ALA A 80 -55.14 -4.89 45.12
N LEU A 81 -55.20 -4.28 46.33
CA LEU A 81 -53.99 -4.09 47.14
C LEU A 81 -53.38 -5.39 47.68
N LEU A 82 -54.22 -6.41 47.92
CA LEU A 82 -53.76 -7.73 48.37
C LEU A 82 -52.99 -8.46 47.24
N TYR A 83 -53.52 -8.39 46.06
CA TYR A 83 -52.77 -8.91 44.88
C TYR A 83 -51.43 -8.16 44.66
N LEU A 84 -51.44 -6.83 44.83
CA LEU A 84 -50.19 -6.05 44.70
C LEU A 84 -49.18 -6.47 45.78
N ASP A 85 -49.61 -6.61 47.04
CA ASP A 85 -48.72 -7.00 48.13
C ASP A 85 -48.15 -8.42 47.89
N ARG A 86 -49.01 -9.36 47.41
CA ARG A 86 -48.52 -10.69 47.02
C ARG A 86 -47.62 -10.67 45.77
N ALA A 87 -47.88 -9.82 44.82
CA ALA A 87 -47.00 -9.61 43.69
C ALA A 87 -45.60 -9.12 44.13
N GLN A 88 -45.53 -8.18 45.06
CA GLN A 88 -44.27 -7.70 45.64
C GLN A 88 -43.55 -8.81 46.42
N LEU A 89 -44.29 -9.67 47.12
CA LEU A 89 -43.73 -10.85 47.76
C LEU A 89 -43.12 -11.81 46.75
N TYR A 90 -43.89 -12.19 45.71
CA TYR A 90 -43.41 -13.07 44.62
C TYR A 90 -42.20 -12.49 43.92
N TRP A 91 -42.16 -11.17 43.72
CA TRP A 91 -41.01 -10.50 43.19
C TRP A 91 -39.75 -10.69 44.07
N ARG A 92 -39.86 -10.54 45.36
CA ARG A 92 -38.79 -10.81 46.34
C ARG A 92 -38.40 -12.27 46.40
N MET A 93 -39.30 -13.19 46.13
CA MET A 93 -39.07 -14.64 46.07
C MET A 93 -38.56 -15.09 44.71
N GLU A 94 -38.30 -14.17 43.78
CA GLU A 94 -37.87 -14.42 42.38
C GLU A 94 -38.86 -15.26 41.55
N LYS A 95 -40.12 -15.36 42.02
CA LYS A 95 -41.26 -16.02 41.33
C LYS A 95 -41.91 -15.07 40.32
N HIS A 96 -41.13 -14.65 39.27
CA HIS A 96 -41.48 -13.54 38.35
C HIS A 96 -42.81 -13.72 37.62
N GLN A 97 -43.16 -14.93 37.22
CA GLN A 97 -44.43 -15.20 36.51
C GLN A 97 -45.64 -14.99 37.42
N LEU A 98 -45.56 -15.46 38.67
CA LEU A 98 -46.62 -15.25 39.67
C LEU A 98 -46.75 -13.79 40.06
N ALA A 99 -45.58 -13.10 40.21
CA ALA A 99 -45.56 -11.67 40.50
C ALA A 99 -46.25 -10.86 39.38
N LEU A 100 -45.99 -11.21 38.11
CA LEU A 100 -46.62 -10.55 36.97
C LEU A 100 -48.13 -10.79 36.91
N ALA A 101 -48.54 -12.01 37.12
CA ALA A 101 -49.96 -12.37 37.10
C ALA A 101 -50.77 -11.61 38.19
N ASP A 102 -50.22 -11.54 39.41
CA ASP A 102 -50.87 -10.83 40.53
C ASP A 102 -50.84 -9.31 40.30
N ALA A 103 -49.73 -8.74 39.80
CA ALA A 103 -49.65 -7.31 39.46
C ALA A 103 -50.68 -6.93 38.37
N GLN A 104 -50.82 -7.76 37.33
CA GLN A 104 -51.82 -7.56 36.27
C GLN A 104 -53.29 -7.71 36.82
N LYS A 105 -53.47 -8.61 37.74
CA LYS A 105 -54.81 -8.76 38.41
C LYS A 105 -55.10 -7.51 39.25
N ALA A 106 -54.12 -6.99 39.96
CA ALA A 106 -54.27 -5.74 40.71
C ALA A 106 -54.64 -4.55 39.81
N ILE A 107 -54.00 -4.44 38.64
CA ILE A 107 -54.34 -3.41 37.63
C ILE A 107 -55.74 -3.59 37.08
N THR A 108 -56.15 -4.83 36.85
CA THR A 108 -57.51 -5.12 36.34
C THR A 108 -58.60 -4.71 37.34
N LEU A 109 -58.34 -4.87 38.64
CA LEU A 109 -59.25 -4.50 39.72
C LEU A 109 -59.23 -3.00 40.01
N GLN A 110 -58.02 -2.38 39.93
CA GLN A 110 -57.84 -0.96 40.18
C GLN A 110 -56.87 -0.39 39.15
N PRO A 111 -57.34 0.16 37.99
CA PRO A 111 -56.51 0.65 36.89
C PRO A 111 -55.66 1.87 37.22
N ASP A 112 -55.97 2.64 38.23
CA ASP A 112 -55.23 3.83 38.70
C ASP A 112 -54.24 3.50 39.82
N LEU A 113 -53.80 2.24 39.98
CA LEU A 113 -52.86 1.83 40.99
C LEU A 113 -51.41 1.97 40.49
N PHE A 114 -50.79 3.07 40.83
CA PHE A 114 -49.40 3.38 40.39
C PHE A 114 -48.43 2.23 40.67
N GLU A 115 -48.40 1.69 41.88
CA GLU A 115 -47.43 0.70 42.32
C GLU A 115 -47.57 -0.62 41.53
N ALA A 116 -48.80 -0.96 41.07
CA ALA A 116 -49.01 -2.16 40.25
C ALA A 116 -48.47 -1.99 38.84
N HIS A 117 -48.73 -0.85 38.20
CA HIS A 117 -48.14 -0.55 36.90
C HIS A 117 -46.61 -0.46 36.97
N TYR A 118 -46.09 0.21 38.00
CA TYR A 118 -44.67 0.33 38.21
C TYR A 118 -43.99 -1.04 38.41
N LEU A 119 -44.58 -1.91 39.28
CA LEU A 119 -44.06 -3.26 39.50
C LEU A 119 -44.13 -4.12 38.25
N THR A 120 -45.23 -4.03 37.49
CA THR A 120 -45.37 -4.72 36.20
C THR A 120 -44.24 -4.31 35.24
N GLY A 121 -43.96 -3.02 35.10
CA GLY A 121 -42.84 -2.50 34.31
C GLY A 121 -41.49 -3.02 34.78
N VAL A 122 -41.23 -3.04 36.09
CA VAL A 122 -40.00 -3.58 36.69
C VAL A 122 -39.83 -5.06 36.38
N ILE A 123 -40.89 -5.88 36.54
CA ILE A 123 -40.86 -7.33 36.28
C ILE A 123 -40.55 -7.59 34.79
N LEU A 124 -41.21 -6.88 33.87
CA LEU A 124 -41.05 -7.05 32.42
C LEU A 124 -39.67 -6.55 31.94
N SER A 125 -39.15 -5.50 32.57
CA SER A 125 -37.83 -4.92 32.20
C SER A 125 -36.62 -5.79 32.55
N ARG A 126 -36.77 -6.76 33.48
CA ARG A 126 -35.69 -7.58 34.03
C ARG A 126 -35.27 -8.78 33.16
N LYS A 127 -35.93 -9.04 32.05
CA LYS A 127 -35.62 -10.23 31.23
C LYS A 127 -34.30 -10.08 30.46
N THR A 128 -33.44 -11.08 30.57
CA THR A 128 -32.05 -11.21 30.20
C THR A 128 -31.83 -11.62 28.76
N ASP A 129 -32.83 -11.63 27.88
CA ASP A 129 -32.64 -11.98 26.46
C ASP A 129 -32.61 -10.68 25.62
N PRO A 130 -31.43 -10.31 25.06
CA PRO A 130 -31.31 -9.11 24.24
C PRO A 130 -32.12 -9.13 22.94
N ASN A 131 -32.65 -10.29 22.54
CA ASN A 131 -33.36 -10.45 21.27
C ASN A 131 -34.89 -10.31 21.37
N VAL A 132 -35.45 -9.95 22.53
CA VAL A 132 -36.90 -9.87 22.73
C VAL A 132 -37.34 -8.41 22.94
N THR A 133 -37.42 -7.66 21.86
CA THR A 133 -37.95 -6.28 21.82
C THR A 133 -39.38 -6.15 22.34
N ASP A 134 -40.25 -7.13 22.07
CA ASP A 134 -41.65 -7.17 22.49
C ASP A 134 -41.88 -7.00 24.02
N GLN A 135 -40.94 -7.43 24.86
CA GLN A 135 -41.08 -7.25 26.31
C GLN A 135 -40.61 -5.88 26.80
N SER A 136 -39.65 -5.25 26.12
CA SER A 136 -39.23 -3.89 26.44
C SER A 136 -40.37 -2.90 26.13
N GLU A 137 -41.09 -3.10 25.04
CA GLU A 137 -42.26 -2.28 24.70
C GLU A 137 -43.41 -2.44 25.74
N LYS A 138 -43.74 -3.65 26.13
CA LYS A 138 -44.75 -3.90 27.18
C LYS A 138 -44.35 -3.33 28.56
N ALA A 139 -43.07 -3.42 28.89
CA ALA A 139 -42.55 -2.79 30.11
C ALA A 139 -42.67 -1.25 30.03
N LEU A 140 -42.35 -0.67 28.85
CA LEU A 140 -42.49 0.74 28.62
C LEU A 140 -43.95 1.21 28.75
N ASP A 141 -44.91 0.51 28.15
CA ASP A 141 -46.32 0.81 28.27
C ASP A 141 -46.79 0.83 29.73
N SER A 142 -46.33 -0.15 30.54
CA SER A 142 -46.62 -0.20 31.95
C SER A 142 -46.06 0.97 32.74
N PHE A 143 -44.81 1.39 32.43
CA PHE A 143 -44.22 2.56 33.06
C PHE A 143 -44.84 3.88 32.57
N ILE A 144 -45.28 3.98 31.31
CA ILE A 144 -46.02 5.14 30.80
C ILE A 144 -47.34 5.26 31.56
N SER A 145 -48.11 4.17 31.70
CA SER A 145 -49.34 4.16 32.48
C SER A 145 -49.06 4.58 33.94
N ALA A 146 -47.98 4.10 34.54
CA ALA A 146 -47.58 4.56 35.87
C ALA A 146 -47.30 6.07 35.90
N SER A 147 -46.67 6.63 34.85
CA SER A 147 -46.36 8.05 34.78
C SER A 147 -47.60 8.95 34.64
N GLU A 148 -48.66 8.45 34.03
CA GLU A 148 -49.95 9.15 33.95
C GLU A 148 -50.63 9.26 35.30
N ILE A 149 -50.42 8.26 36.17
CA ILE A 149 -50.99 8.25 37.53
C ILE A 149 -50.13 9.14 38.46
N ASN A 150 -48.84 8.94 38.45
CA ASN A 150 -47.91 9.69 39.30
C ASN A 150 -46.57 9.99 38.57
N ALA A 151 -46.48 11.16 37.97
CA ALA A 151 -45.27 11.65 37.28
C ALA A 151 -44.13 12.14 38.21
N ARG A 152 -44.33 12.16 39.54
CA ARG A 152 -43.38 12.75 40.50
C ARG A 152 -42.30 11.79 41.04
N ASN A 153 -42.25 10.57 40.52
CA ASN A 153 -41.26 9.59 40.93
C ASN A 153 -40.06 9.66 39.96
N PRO A 154 -38.86 10.09 40.39
CA PRO A 154 -37.70 10.21 39.49
C PRO A 154 -37.19 8.85 39.05
N ASP A 155 -37.30 7.76 39.86
CA ASP A 155 -36.85 6.43 39.48
C ASP A 155 -37.69 5.85 38.30
N LEU A 156 -38.98 6.23 38.26
CA LEU A 156 -39.83 5.87 37.13
C LEU A 156 -39.27 6.38 35.82
N TRP A 157 -38.86 7.64 35.77
CA TRP A 157 -38.29 8.26 34.58
C TRP A 157 -36.92 7.67 34.23
N LEU A 158 -36.13 7.26 35.23
CA LEU A 158 -34.91 6.47 35.00
C LEU A 158 -35.20 5.15 34.28
N HIS A 159 -36.23 4.39 34.74
CA HIS A 159 -36.59 3.13 34.11
C HIS A 159 -37.08 3.34 32.67
N ILE A 160 -37.95 4.32 32.45
CA ILE A 160 -38.42 4.71 31.10
C ILE A 160 -37.22 5.06 30.22
N SER A 161 -36.25 5.84 30.70
CA SER A 161 -35.07 6.21 29.98
C SER A 161 -34.19 5.00 29.56
N VAL A 162 -34.01 4.02 30.47
CA VAL A 162 -33.29 2.77 30.18
C VAL A 162 -33.95 1.95 29.10
N LEU A 163 -35.30 1.89 29.11
CA LEU A 163 -36.02 1.15 28.08
C LEU A 163 -35.98 1.81 26.71
N TRP A 164 -36.12 3.15 26.62
CA TRP A 164 -35.95 3.87 25.38
C TRP A 164 -34.55 3.70 24.80
N GLU A 165 -33.50 3.68 25.62
CA GLU A 165 -32.17 3.38 25.18
C GLU A 165 -31.99 1.96 24.62
N ARG A 166 -32.66 0.96 25.23
CA ARG A 166 -32.70 -0.44 24.72
C ARG A 166 -33.40 -0.58 23.36
N ILE A 167 -34.34 0.29 23.08
CA ILE A 167 -35.10 0.36 21.80
C ILE A 167 -34.37 1.25 20.80
N ASP A 168 -33.18 1.74 21.15
CA ASP A 168 -32.32 2.64 20.36
C ASP A 168 -32.90 4.04 20.08
N ASP A 169 -33.91 4.48 20.86
CA ASP A 169 -34.46 5.83 20.81
C ASP A 169 -33.77 6.71 21.86
N ILE A 170 -32.54 7.15 21.55
CA ILE A 170 -31.72 7.94 22.45
C ILE A 170 -32.36 9.29 22.81
N HIS A 171 -33.10 9.88 21.86
CA HIS A 171 -33.77 11.15 22.08
C HIS A 171 -34.84 11.06 23.18
N LYS A 172 -35.73 10.06 23.09
CA LYS A 172 -36.77 9.84 24.14
C LYS A 172 -36.13 9.40 25.46
N ALA A 173 -35.04 8.62 25.41
CA ALA A 173 -34.28 8.28 26.61
C ALA A 173 -33.78 9.50 27.34
N LYS A 174 -33.20 10.47 26.59
CA LYS A 174 -32.73 11.78 27.13
C LYS A 174 -33.86 12.61 27.73
N LEU A 175 -35.01 12.73 26.99
CA LEU A 175 -36.17 13.49 27.52
C LEU A 175 -36.72 12.90 28.84
N SER A 176 -36.75 11.60 28.91
CA SER A 176 -37.18 10.91 30.16
C SER A 176 -36.19 11.17 31.30
N MET A 177 -34.88 11.17 30.98
CA MET A 177 -33.86 11.45 31.98
C MET A 177 -33.87 12.91 32.46
N LEU A 178 -34.19 13.86 31.57
CA LEU A 178 -34.38 15.27 31.94
C LEU A 178 -35.49 15.41 32.98
N ARG A 179 -36.59 14.67 32.81
CA ARG A 179 -37.66 14.63 33.83
C ARG A 179 -37.21 14.12 35.18
N ALA A 180 -36.37 13.06 35.18
CA ALA A 180 -35.80 12.57 36.46
C ALA A 180 -34.88 13.62 37.13
N VAL A 181 -34.10 14.33 36.34
CA VAL A 181 -33.23 15.42 36.81
C VAL A 181 -34.02 16.64 37.32
N GLU A 182 -35.13 17.02 36.63
CA GLU A 182 -36.01 18.09 37.09
C GLU A 182 -36.60 17.78 38.49
N LEU A 183 -36.96 16.49 38.74
CA LEU A 183 -37.48 16.05 40.04
C LEU A 183 -36.42 15.91 41.13
N SER A 184 -35.17 15.67 40.74
CA SER A 184 -34.02 15.49 41.63
C SER A 184 -32.73 16.07 41.05
N PRO A 185 -32.57 17.43 41.04
CA PRO A 185 -31.50 18.12 40.37
C PRO A 185 -30.09 17.85 40.90
N GLU A 186 -29.99 17.40 42.16
CA GLU A 186 -28.71 17.11 42.80
C GLU A 186 -28.31 15.63 42.72
N SER A 187 -29.16 14.80 42.13
CA SER A 187 -28.89 13.37 42.04
C SER A 187 -27.70 13.09 41.08
N LYS A 188 -26.61 12.63 41.64
CA LYS A 188 -25.41 12.26 40.87
C LYS A 188 -25.74 11.14 39.86
N LEU A 189 -26.62 10.19 40.20
CA LEU A 189 -26.99 9.09 39.33
C LEU A 189 -27.68 9.61 38.07
N TYR A 190 -28.68 10.48 38.22
CA TYR A 190 -29.51 10.96 37.13
C TYR A 190 -28.72 11.93 36.24
N LEU A 191 -27.94 12.83 36.82
CA LEU A 191 -27.07 13.74 36.08
C LEU A 191 -26.02 12.98 35.26
N ARG A 192 -25.39 11.96 35.87
CA ARG A 192 -24.44 11.10 35.14
C ARG A 192 -25.09 10.38 33.98
N ARG A 193 -26.27 9.84 34.21
CA ARG A 193 -27.01 9.14 33.16
C ARG A 193 -27.41 10.08 32.03
N LEU A 194 -27.90 11.26 32.35
CA LEU A 194 -28.25 12.30 31.38
C LEU A 194 -27.02 12.70 30.54
N THR A 195 -25.87 12.90 31.16
CA THR A 195 -24.61 13.21 30.44
C THR A 195 -24.29 12.11 29.40
N VAL A 196 -24.35 10.84 29.81
CA VAL A 196 -24.04 9.72 28.88
C VAL A 196 -25.03 9.68 27.70
N LEU A 197 -26.30 9.97 27.93
CA LEU A 197 -27.29 10.01 26.86
C LEU A 197 -27.10 11.22 25.94
N GLN A 198 -26.71 12.39 26.48
CA GLN A 198 -26.37 13.56 25.68
C GLN A 198 -25.11 13.34 24.83
N GLU A 199 -24.10 12.65 25.36
CA GLU A 199 -22.91 12.25 24.58
C GLU A 199 -23.28 11.29 23.44
N LYS A 200 -24.12 10.27 23.71
CA LYS A 200 -24.59 9.32 22.67
C LYS A 200 -25.44 10.01 21.60
N GLU A 201 -26.32 10.91 22.01
CA GLU A 201 -27.15 11.68 21.07
C GLU A 201 -26.28 12.58 20.19
N LEU A 202 -25.21 13.17 20.75
CA LEU A 202 -24.24 13.97 20.00
C LEU A 202 -23.51 13.13 18.96
N ASP A 203 -23.11 11.90 19.31
CA ASP A 203 -22.44 10.97 18.38
C ASP A 203 -23.36 10.57 17.20
N GLN A 204 -24.67 10.55 17.40
CA GLN A 204 -25.67 10.21 16.36
C GLN A 204 -26.20 11.43 15.61
N ALA A 205 -25.93 12.64 16.07
CA ALA A 205 -26.53 13.86 15.54
C ALA A 205 -25.97 14.27 14.17
N SER A 206 -26.85 14.75 13.30
CA SER A 206 -26.45 15.50 12.12
C SER A 206 -25.85 16.88 12.48
N GLN A 207 -25.03 17.46 11.59
CA GLN A 207 -24.38 18.76 11.86
C GLN A 207 -25.34 19.90 12.29
N GLN A 208 -26.59 19.88 11.86
CA GLN A 208 -27.57 20.91 12.23
C GLN A 208 -28.03 20.86 13.67
N ASN A 209 -28.13 19.67 14.26
CA ASN A 209 -28.65 19.48 15.62
C ASN A 209 -27.54 19.40 16.68
N SER A 210 -26.27 19.30 16.29
CA SER A 210 -25.15 19.12 17.19
C SER A 210 -24.92 20.30 18.13
N VAL A 211 -25.20 21.52 17.71
CA VAL A 211 -24.94 22.74 18.49
C VAL A 211 -25.81 22.83 19.74
N GLU A 212 -27.11 22.53 19.62
CA GLU A 212 -28.05 22.57 20.75
C GLU A 212 -27.73 21.46 21.75
N ILE A 213 -27.48 20.25 21.29
CA ILE A 213 -27.11 19.10 22.14
C ILE A 213 -25.79 19.39 22.88
N THR A 214 -24.83 19.99 22.22
CA THR A 214 -23.54 20.36 22.80
C THR A 214 -23.69 21.39 23.91
N GLU A 215 -24.56 22.40 23.73
CA GLU A 215 -24.80 23.41 24.75
C GLU A 215 -25.58 22.84 25.94
N ASP A 216 -26.51 21.94 25.72
CA ASP A 216 -27.23 21.25 26.79
C ASP A 216 -26.33 20.31 27.59
N LEU A 217 -25.43 19.59 26.92
CA LEU A 217 -24.38 18.79 27.57
C LEU A 217 -23.47 19.68 28.43
N ARG A 218 -23.05 20.83 27.89
CA ARG A 218 -22.27 21.83 28.64
C ARG A 218 -22.94 22.27 29.93
N LYS A 219 -24.22 22.66 29.85
CA LYS A 219 -25.00 23.07 31.01
C LYS A 219 -25.07 21.99 32.08
N THR A 220 -25.33 20.77 31.69
CA THR A 220 -25.38 19.59 32.56
C THR A 220 -24.01 19.38 33.25
N LEU A 221 -22.91 19.39 32.49
CA LEU A 221 -21.58 19.20 33.05
C LEU A 221 -21.13 20.34 33.96
N LEU A 222 -21.43 21.60 33.64
CA LEU A 222 -21.14 22.76 34.52
C LEU A 222 -21.93 22.67 35.82
N HIS A 223 -23.19 22.24 35.78
CA HIS A 223 -23.99 21.99 36.97
C HIS A 223 -23.36 20.89 37.84
N MET A 224 -22.92 19.79 37.21
CA MET A 224 -22.23 18.72 37.94
C MET A 224 -20.89 19.18 38.53
N LEU A 225 -20.10 19.99 37.82
CA LEU A 225 -18.85 20.57 38.34
C LEU A 225 -19.08 21.40 39.57
N LYS A 226 -20.18 22.17 39.61
CA LYS A 226 -20.56 22.96 40.77
C LYS A 226 -20.94 22.10 41.98
N LEU A 227 -21.69 21.02 41.76
CA LEU A 227 -22.11 20.11 42.81
C LEU A 227 -20.99 19.14 43.27
N PHE A 228 -20.17 18.66 42.30
CA PHE A 228 -19.18 17.60 42.54
C PHE A 228 -17.78 17.97 42.03
N PRO A 229 -17.13 19.08 42.47
CA PRO A 229 -15.89 19.60 41.91
C PRO A 229 -14.70 18.66 42.02
N ASN A 230 -14.72 17.75 42.97
CA ASN A 230 -13.68 16.74 43.20
C ASN A 230 -14.04 15.33 42.69
N ASN A 231 -14.98 15.23 41.77
CA ASN A 231 -15.33 13.96 41.18
C ASN A 231 -14.55 13.74 39.87
N SER A 232 -13.71 12.72 39.85
CA SER A 232 -12.85 12.40 38.68
C SER A 232 -13.66 12.14 37.39
N TRP A 233 -14.82 11.49 37.50
CA TRP A 233 -15.69 11.23 36.34
C TRP A 233 -16.19 12.56 35.75
N VAL A 234 -16.70 13.48 36.60
CA VAL A 234 -17.22 14.78 36.15
C VAL A 234 -16.11 15.62 35.47
N GLN A 235 -14.94 15.67 36.12
CA GLN A 235 -13.79 16.37 35.58
C GLN A 235 -13.39 15.81 34.19
N ALA A 236 -13.39 14.48 34.05
CA ALA A 236 -12.99 13.85 32.82
C ALA A 236 -13.99 14.10 31.66
N HIS A 237 -15.31 13.99 31.93
CA HIS A 237 -16.34 14.23 30.91
C HIS A 237 -16.41 15.73 30.53
N TYR A 238 -16.20 16.64 31.43
CA TYR A 238 -16.08 18.05 31.08
C TYR A 238 -14.83 18.33 30.22
N GLY A 239 -13.71 17.72 30.57
CA GLY A 239 -12.49 17.79 29.75
C GLY A 239 -12.68 17.19 28.34
N ASN A 240 -13.42 16.07 28.23
CA ASN A 240 -13.78 15.49 26.94
C ASN A 240 -14.69 16.43 26.13
N TRP A 241 -15.72 17.02 26.76
CA TRP A 241 -16.57 18.01 26.11
C TRP A 241 -15.73 19.19 25.60
N ALA A 242 -14.82 19.78 26.42
CA ALA A 242 -13.96 20.89 26.04
C ALA A 242 -13.08 20.51 24.82
N TRP A 243 -12.57 19.26 24.74
CA TRP A 243 -11.85 18.75 23.58
C TRP A 243 -12.70 18.79 22.31
N THR A 244 -13.99 18.39 22.38
CA THR A 244 -14.89 18.43 21.20
C THR A 244 -15.20 19.85 20.73
N GLN A 245 -14.88 20.86 21.55
CA GLN A 245 -15.02 22.30 21.23
C GLN A 245 -13.69 22.96 20.87
N ASP A 246 -12.64 22.17 20.65
CA ASP A 246 -11.26 22.63 20.40
C ASP A 246 -10.66 23.49 21.54
N GLU A 247 -11.27 23.44 22.75
CA GLU A 247 -10.77 24.09 23.95
C GLU A 247 -9.66 23.24 24.62
N PHE A 248 -8.54 23.05 23.93
CA PHE A 248 -7.52 22.09 24.35
C PHE A 248 -6.90 22.34 25.71
N GLU A 249 -6.70 23.62 26.11
CA GLU A 249 -6.14 23.95 27.41
C GLU A 249 -7.10 23.63 28.56
N THR A 250 -8.39 23.94 28.36
CA THR A 250 -9.49 23.56 29.28
C THR A 250 -9.57 22.04 29.40
N ALA A 251 -9.54 21.35 28.27
CA ALA A 251 -9.58 19.87 28.20
C ALA A 251 -8.41 19.25 28.97
N GLU A 252 -7.16 19.70 28.73
CA GLU A 252 -5.97 19.22 29.40
C GLU A 252 -6.07 19.45 30.92
N THR A 253 -6.48 20.65 31.36
CA THR A 253 -6.60 21.00 32.78
C THR A 253 -7.56 20.06 33.51
N HIS A 254 -8.74 19.88 32.98
CA HIS A 254 -9.77 19.04 33.60
C HIS A 254 -9.43 17.55 33.55
N LEU A 255 -8.86 17.05 32.46
CA LEU A 255 -8.41 15.66 32.36
C LEU A 255 -7.26 15.34 33.30
N ARG A 256 -6.27 16.23 33.42
CA ARG A 256 -5.19 16.10 34.43
C ARG A 256 -5.75 16.13 35.86
N ARG A 257 -6.74 16.97 36.14
CA ARG A 257 -7.43 16.99 37.43
C ARG A 257 -8.15 15.68 37.69
N ALA A 258 -8.82 15.11 36.68
CA ALA A 258 -9.49 13.81 36.77
C ALA A 258 -8.51 12.67 37.13
N ILE A 259 -7.35 12.63 36.48
CA ILE A 259 -6.28 11.65 36.75
C ILE A 259 -5.72 11.82 38.17
N THR A 260 -5.50 13.07 38.59
CA THR A 260 -5.03 13.38 39.96
C THR A 260 -6.02 12.90 41.03
N LEU A 261 -7.33 13.06 40.79
CA LEU A 261 -8.38 12.62 41.70
C LEU A 261 -8.57 11.11 41.71
N ASN A 262 -8.32 10.43 40.59
CA ASN A 262 -8.41 8.98 40.50
C ASN A 262 -7.43 8.47 39.43
N SER A 263 -6.23 8.08 39.84
CA SER A 263 -5.19 7.53 38.94
C SER A 263 -5.55 6.15 38.35
N LYS A 264 -6.55 5.48 38.94
CA LYS A 264 -7.06 4.18 38.42
C LYS A 264 -8.21 4.34 37.43
N TYR A 265 -8.45 5.54 36.89
CA TYR A 265 -9.46 5.80 35.89
C TYR A 265 -8.83 5.93 34.49
N PRO A 266 -8.64 4.82 33.76
CA PRO A 266 -7.85 4.79 32.53
C PRO A 266 -8.46 5.68 31.44
N TRP A 267 -9.79 5.80 31.41
CA TRP A 267 -10.50 6.59 30.40
C TRP A 267 -10.05 8.05 30.37
N ALA A 268 -9.78 8.67 31.54
CA ALA A 268 -9.30 10.05 31.60
C ALA A 268 -7.89 10.21 30.98
N SER A 269 -7.00 9.24 31.22
CA SER A 269 -5.67 9.20 30.61
C SER A 269 -5.76 8.99 29.10
N PHE A 270 -6.65 8.12 28.64
CA PHE A 270 -6.87 7.90 27.22
C PHE A 270 -7.40 9.17 26.52
N ARG A 271 -8.36 9.87 27.14
CA ARG A 271 -8.87 11.13 26.58
C ARG A 271 -7.81 12.23 26.58
N LEU A 272 -6.96 12.30 27.58
CA LEU A 272 -5.82 13.23 27.60
C LEU A 272 -4.85 12.90 26.44
N GLY A 273 -4.59 11.63 26.18
CA GLY A 273 -3.83 11.19 25.01
C GLY A 273 -4.44 11.68 23.70
N VAL A 274 -5.78 11.60 23.55
CA VAL A 274 -6.49 12.12 22.36
C VAL A 274 -6.31 13.63 22.23
N VAL A 275 -6.44 14.39 23.31
CA VAL A 275 -6.20 15.85 23.31
C VAL A 275 -4.81 16.16 22.76
N TYR A 276 -3.79 15.42 23.18
CA TYR A 276 -2.43 15.60 22.68
C TYR A 276 -2.26 15.15 21.22
N LEU A 277 -2.94 14.08 20.78
CA LEU A 277 -2.96 13.70 19.35
C LEU A 277 -3.52 14.82 18.48
N SER A 278 -4.62 15.47 18.92
CA SER A 278 -5.23 16.60 18.18
C SER A 278 -4.31 17.82 18.10
N GLN A 279 -3.34 17.94 19.00
CA GLN A 279 -2.33 19.00 19.01
C GLN A 279 -0.99 18.55 18.39
N GLU A 280 -0.92 17.34 17.81
CA GLU A 280 0.31 16.75 17.29
C GLU A 280 1.45 16.63 18.33
N LYS A 281 1.12 16.60 19.62
CA LYS A 281 2.06 16.41 20.73
C LYS A 281 2.27 14.91 20.99
N TRP A 282 2.95 14.25 20.06
CA TRP A 282 3.03 12.78 19.99
C TRP A 282 3.64 12.12 21.23
N GLU A 283 4.72 12.70 21.81
CA GLU A 283 5.33 12.19 23.06
C GLU A 283 4.38 12.25 24.24
N SER A 284 3.67 13.39 24.40
CA SER A 284 2.71 13.57 25.49
C SER A 284 1.50 12.64 25.32
N ALA A 285 1.08 12.42 24.06
CA ALA A 285 0.02 11.47 23.75
C ALA A 285 0.44 10.04 24.12
N LEU A 286 1.63 9.63 23.71
CA LEU A 286 2.19 8.31 24.03
C LEU A 286 2.21 8.07 25.55
N LEU A 287 2.78 8.99 26.32
CA LEU A 287 2.85 8.89 27.79
C LEU A 287 1.45 8.79 28.42
N SER A 288 0.48 9.54 27.90
CA SER A 288 -0.89 9.52 28.45
C SER A 288 -1.60 8.19 28.17
N PHE A 289 -1.44 7.63 26.97
CA PHE A 289 -1.99 6.31 26.65
C PHE A 289 -1.32 5.19 27.45
N GLU A 290 0.01 5.22 27.61
CA GLU A 290 0.75 4.25 28.41
C GLU A 290 0.34 4.31 29.88
N GLU A 291 0.09 5.51 30.44
CA GLU A 291 -0.42 5.66 31.81
C GLU A 291 -1.82 5.04 31.95
N GLY A 292 -2.69 5.21 30.97
CA GLY A 292 -3.99 4.53 30.93
C GLY A 292 -3.87 3.01 30.87
N LEU A 293 -2.98 2.51 30.04
CA LEU A 293 -2.73 1.06 29.85
C LEU A 293 -2.16 0.38 31.10
N LYS A 294 -1.55 1.08 32.05
CA LYS A 294 -1.17 0.49 33.35
C LYS A 294 -2.39 -0.04 34.12
N ASN A 295 -3.55 0.57 33.95
CA ASN A 295 -4.79 0.19 34.62
C ASN A 295 -5.77 -0.60 33.76
N ASP A 296 -5.58 -0.59 32.43
CA ASP A 296 -6.35 -1.33 31.45
C ASP A 296 -5.43 -1.82 30.33
N PRO A 297 -4.58 -2.84 30.61
CA PRO A 297 -3.46 -3.22 29.75
C PRO A 297 -3.88 -3.88 28.43
N GLU A 298 -5.10 -4.40 28.33
CA GLU A 298 -5.63 -5.08 27.15
C GLU A 298 -6.56 -4.20 26.31
N ASN A 299 -6.59 -2.89 26.57
CA ASN A 299 -7.42 -1.97 25.82
C ASN A 299 -6.92 -1.84 24.37
N GLU A 300 -7.57 -2.57 23.47
CA GLU A 300 -7.20 -2.65 22.04
C GLU A 300 -7.12 -1.27 21.38
N TRP A 301 -8.12 -0.42 21.66
CA TRP A 301 -8.16 0.93 21.10
C TRP A 301 -6.97 1.78 21.57
N ALA A 302 -6.64 1.73 22.86
CA ALA A 302 -5.52 2.48 23.42
C ALA A 302 -4.17 1.98 22.87
N ILE A 303 -3.99 0.65 22.77
CA ILE A 303 -2.79 0.05 22.17
C ILE A 303 -2.65 0.49 20.70
N GLN A 304 -3.77 0.56 19.95
CA GLN A 304 -3.75 1.08 18.58
C GLN A 304 -3.32 2.55 18.53
N GLN A 305 -3.78 3.40 19.48
CA GLN A 305 -3.35 4.80 19.54
C GLN A 305 -1.87 4.94 19.94
N VAL A 306 -1.36 4.10 20.85
CA VAL A 306 0.07 4.01 21.15
C VAL A 306 0.87 3.68 19.89
N GLY A 307 0.45 2.67 19.13
CA GLY A 307 1.07 2.34 17.85
C GLY A 307 1.10 3.54 16.90
N HIS A 308 0.00 4.29 16.82
CA HIS A 308 -0.08 5.49 15.99
C HIS A 308 0.86 6.61 16.46
N ALA A 309 0.90 6.91 17.75
CA ALA A 309 1.82 7.92 18.31
C ALA A 309 3.29 7.53 18.05
N LEU A 310 3.62 6.26 18.20
CA LEU A 310 4.96 5.73 17.91
C LEU A 310 5.33 5.85 16.42
N GLU A 311 4.39 5.62 15.50
CA GLU A 311 4.59 5.86 14.07
C GLU A 311 4.94 7.33 13.80
N MET A 312 4.19 8.26 14.37
CA MET A 312 4.40 9.69 14.17
C MET A 312 5.73 10.18 14.76
N LEU A 313 6.21 9.50 15.80
CA LEU A 313 7.54 9.72 16.39
C LEU A 313 8.68 9.02 15.60
N GLY A 314 8.36 8.30 14.53
CA GLY A 314 9.34 7.52 13.77
C GLY A 314 9.88 6.29 14.49
N LYS A 315 9.28 5.89 15.62
CA LYS A 315 9.66 4.71 16.42
C LYS A 315 8.98 3.45 15.85
N ASN A 316 9.27 3.18 14.55
CA ASN A 316 8.55 2.17 13.78
C ASN A 316 8.65 0.75 14.37
N GLU A 317 9.80 0.36 14.92
CA GLU A 317 9.96 -0.98 15.53
C GLU A 317 9.00 -1.18 16.71
N GLN A 318 8.90 -0.17 17.59
CA GLN A 318 7.97 -0.23 18.72
C GLN A 318 6.50 -0.18 18.26
N ALA A 319 6.20 0.61 17.22
CA ALA A 319 4.86 0.62 16.63
C ALA A 319 4.47 -0.75 16.05
N ILE A 320 5.41 -1.41 15.38
CA ILE A 320 5.22 -2.78 14.86
C ILE A 320 4.89 -3.75 16.01
N GLU A 321 5.64 -3.72 17.12
CA GLU A 321 5.39 -4.59 18.27
C GLU A 321 3.97 -4.41 18.83
N ARG A 322 3.47 -3.16 18.91
CA ARG A 322 2.11 -2.89 19.39
C ARG A 322 1.04 -3.41 18.42
N TYR A 323 1.24 -3.23 17.13
CA TYR A 323 0.30 -3.72 16.12
C TYR A 323 0.37 -5.24 15.92
N GLU A 324 1.55 -5.87 16.04
CA GLU A 324 1.70 -7.32 16.06
C GLU A 324 0.92 -7.92 17.22
N TRP A 325 1.03 -7.32 18.43
CA TRP A 325 0.25 -7.74 19.59
C TRP A 325 -1.26 -7.70 19.32
N LEU A 326 -1.76 -6.61 18.70
CA LEU A 326 -3.17 -6.51 18.31
C LEU A 326 -3.57 -7.63 17.34
N MET A 327 -2.75 -7.92 16.35
CA MET A 327 -3.05 -8.96 15.35
C MET A 327 -3.06 -10.38 15.93
N GLU A 328 -2.38 -10.61 17.04
CA GLU A 328 -2.32 -11.91 17.72
C GLU A 328 -3.46 -12.10 18.73
N ASN A 329 -3.88 -11.03 19.39
CA ASN A 329 -4.80 -11.10 20.54
C ASN A 329 -6.21 -10.60 20.24
N THR A 330 -6.45 -9.99 19.06
CA THR A 330 -7.77 -9.43 18.72
C THR A 330 -8.26 -9.93 17.37
N PRO A 331 -9.56 -9.81 17.07
CA PRO A 331 -10.09 -10.10 15.75
C PRO A 331 -9.39 -9.26 14.68
N ALA A 332 -9.23 -9.82 13.48
CA ALA A 332 -8.55 -9.15 12.38
C ALA A 332 -9.13 -7.75 12.12
N ASN A 333 -8.26 -6.74 12.18
CA ASN A 333 -8.59 -5.34 11.97
C ASN A 333 -7.89 -4.82 10.71
N LEU A 334 -8.68 -4.45 9.70
CA LEU A 334 -8.17 -3.98 8.41
C LEU A 334 -7.25 -2.75 8.54
N LEU A 335 -7.55 -1.84 9.48
CA LEU A 335 -6.71 -0.67 9.74
C LEU A 335 -5.32 -1.09 10.25
N VAL A 336 -5.27 -2.03 11.20
CA VAL A 336 -4.02 -2.55 11.77
C VAL A 336 -3.20 -3.29 10.70
N ILE A 337 -3.85 -4.13 9.88
CA ILE A 337 -3.22 -4.81 8.74
C ILE A 337 -2.56 -3.80 7.80
N ASN A 338 -3.28 -2.75 7.43
CA ASN A 338 -2.77 -1.72 6.53
C ASN A 338 -1.60 -0.93 7.12
N ARG A 339 -1.65 -0.61 8.43
CA ARG A 339 -0.55 0.07 9.13
C ARG A 339 0.68 -0.81 9.26
N LEU A 340 0.52 -2.08 9.69
CA LEU A 340 1.61 -3.06 9.75
C LEU A 340 2.26 -3.27 8.38
N ASN A 341 1.45 -3.46 7.34
CA ASN A 341 2.00 -3.61 5.99
C ASN A 341 2.86 -2.39 5.61
N ARG A 342 2.36 -1.16 5.83
CA ARG A 342 3.13 0.06 5.55
C ARG A 342 4.42 0.12 6.36
N LEU A 343 4.37 -0.22 7.64
CA LEU A 343 5.55 -0.22 8.51
C LEU A 343 6.57 -1.28 8.08
N TYR A 344 6.12 -2.48 7.74
CA TYR A 344 7.01 -3.53 7.24
C TYR A 344 7.71 -3.11 5.95
N TRP A 345 7.01 -2.44 5.04
CA TRP A 345 7.60 -1.87 3.83
C TRP A 345 8.64 -0.79 4.15
N ASN A 346 8.32 0.14 5.04
CA ASN A 346 9.23 1.20 5.47
C ASN A 346 10.48 0.67 6.18
N GLU A 347 10.40 -0.53 6.74
CA GLU A 347 11.50 -1.22 7.44
C GLU A 347 12.16 -2.31 6.59
N PHE A 348 11.80 -2.43 5.32
CA PHE A 348 12.29 -3.47 4.39
C PHE A 348 12.08 -4.90 4.92
N LEU A 349 10.96 -5.14 5.61
CA LEU A 349 10.53 -6.44 6.14
C LEU A 349 9.47 -7.06 5.20
N PHE A 350 9.82 -7.21 3.93
CA PHE A 350 8.88 -7.55 2.85
C PHE A 350 8.18 -8.89 3.06
N GLU A 351 8.88 -9.91 3.57
CA GLU A 351 8.27 -11.21 3.89
C GLU A 351 7.18 -11.08 4.96
N LYS A 352 7.41 -10.25 5.99
CA LYS A 352 6.36 -9.95 6.99
C LYS A 352 5.21 -9.17 6.36
N GLY A 353 5.51 -8.25 5.44
CA GLY A 353 4.52 -7.51 4.67
C GLY A 353 3.65 -8.42 3.80
N GLU A 354 4.25 -9.39 3.08
CA GLU A 354 3.52 -10.42 2.33
C GLU A 354 2.60 -11.23 3.26
N ASN A 355 3.15 -11.74 4.37
CA ASN A 355 2.41 -12.58 5.30
C ASN A 355 1.21 -11.87 5.94
N ILE A 356 1.34 -10.58 6.31
CA ILE A 356 0.23 -9.85 6.93
C ILE A 356 -0.89 -9.57 5.91
N LEU A 357 -0.54 -9.33 4.63
CA LEU A 357 -1.53 -9.16 3.57
C LEU A 357 -2.27 -10.48 3.28
N LEU A 358 -1.57 -11.61 3.25
CA LEU A 358 -2.17 -12.94 3.09
C LEU A 358 -3.13 -13.26 4.24
N ARG A 359 -2.72 -13.05 5.50
CA ARG A 359 -3.61 -13.19 6.67
C ARG A 359 -4.82 -12.25 6.59
N GLY A 360 -4.62 -11.04 6.04
CA GLY A 360 -5.71 -10.11 5.79
C GLY A 360 -6.71 -10.66 4.79
N LEU A 361 -6.26 -11.24 3.68
CA LEU A 361 -7.11 -11.82 2.65
C LEU A 361 -7.86 -13.08 3.11
N GLU A 362 -7.32 -13.86 4.05
CA GLU A 362 -8.05 -14.97 4.67
C GLU A 362 -9.33 -14.49 5.39
N LYS A 363 -9.31 -13.28 5.95
CA LYS A 363 -10.44 -12.68 6.67
C LYS A 363 -11.30 -11.77 5.80
N PHE A 364 -10.68 -11.09 4.85
CA PHE A 364 -11.29 -10.12 3.93
C PHE A 364 -10.98 -10.47 2.48
N PRO A 365 -11.51 -11.59 1.94
CA PRO A 365 -11.10 -12.13 0.63
C PRO A 365 -11.46 -11.24 -0.56
N THR A 366 -12.40 -10.31 -0.39
CA THR A 366 -12.81 -9.35 -1.43
C THR A 366 -12.23 -7.95 -1.25
N GLU A 367 -11.35 -7.75 -0.24
CA GLU A 367 -10.77 -6.43 0.00
C GLU A 367 -9.73 -6.09 -1.10
N THR A 368 -10.19 -5.36 -2.08
CA THR A 368 -9.43 -5.00 -3.29
C THR A 368 -8.09 -4.33 -2.98
N ARG A 369 -8.03 -3.50 -1.93
CA ARG A 369 -6.78 -2.80 -1.55
C ARG A 369 -5.68 -3.75 -1.07
N LEU A 370 -6.04 -4.85 -0.39
CA LEU A 370 -5.07 -5.86 0.02
C LEU A 370 -4.55 -6.65 -1.19
N ILE A 371 -5.46 -6.99 -2.11
CA ILE A 371 -5.15 -7.68 -3.35
C ILE A 371 -4.20 -6.83 -4.20
N GLU A 372 -4.53 -5.55 -4.40
CA GLU A 372 -3.70 -4.61 -5.17
C GLU A 372 -2.28 -4.50 -4.60
N LYS A 373 -2.14 -4.37 -3.28
CA LYS A 373 -0.83 -4.29 -2.62
C LYS A 373 -0.02 -5.58 -2.80
N LEU A 374 -0.67 -6.74 -2.64
CA LEU A 374 0.00 -8.03 -2.78
C LEU A 374 0.40 -8.30 -4.24
N VAL A 375 -0.47 -7.95 -5.17
CA VAL A 375 -0.21 -8.05 -6.61
C VAL A 375 0.95 -7.12 -7.00
N ALA A 376 0.94 -5.86 -6.53
CA ALA A 376 2.04 -4.91 -6.78
C ALA A 376 3.38 -5.42 -6.22
N TYR A 377 3.35 -6.02 -5.04
CA TYR A 377 4.52 -6.68 -4.46
C TYR A 377 5.05 -7.81 -5.36
N TYR A 378 4.16 -8.70 -5.83
CA TYR A 378 4.57 -9.79 -6.70
C TYR A 378 5.03 -9.32 -8.09
N GLU A 379 4.40 -8.27 -8.64
CA GLU A 379 4.83 -7.64 -9.90
C GLU A 379 6.26 -7.09 -9.80
N SER A 380 6.55 -6.32 -8.74
CA SER A 380 7.88 -5.74 -8.52
C SER A 380 8.99 -6.79 -8.36
N HIS A 381 8.63 -7.96 -7.85
CA HIS A 381 9.55 -9.08 -7.66
C HIS A 381 9.51 -10.10 -8.81
N ARG A 382 8.75 -9.83 -9.88
CA ARG A 382 8.52 -10.74 -11.01
C ARG A 382 7.99 -12.12 -10.62
N LEU A 383 7.29 -12.19 -9.50
CA LEU A 383 6.65 -13.42 -9.00
C LEU A 383 5.27 -13.59 -9.66
N PHE A 384 5.27 -13.64 -11.00
CA PHE A 384 4.06 -13.61 -11.82
C PHE A 384 3.10 -14.77 -11.54
N GLU A 385 3.62 -15.95 -11.20
CA GLU A 385 2.81 -17.11 -10.82
C GLU A 385 2.00 -16.83 -9.54
N LYS A 386 2.63 -16.28 -8.51
CA LYS A 386 1.93 -15.87 -7.27
C LYS A 386 0.89 -14.78 -7.53
N ALA A 387 1.23 -13.79 -8.36
CA ALA A 387 0.31 -12.72 -8.75
C ALA A 387 -0.92 -13.27 -9.51
N ALA A 388 -0.70 -14.18 -10.45
CA ALA A 388 -1.77 -14.84 -11.19
C ALA A 388 -2.70 -15.65 -10.26
N ASN A 389 -2.14 -16.42 -9.31
CA ASN A 389 -2.90 -17.24 -8.38
C ASN A 389 -3.81 -16.38 -7.48
N ILE A 390 -3.32 -15.28 -6.94
CA ILE A 390 -4.13 -14.34 -6.13
C ILE A 390 -5.27 -13.76 -6.95
N LEU A 391 -5.00 -13.28 -8.16
CA LEU A 391 -6.05 -12.72 -9.00
C LEU A 391 -7.01 -13.79 -9.52
N THR A 392 -6.54 -15.02 -9.76
CA THR A 392 -7.43 -16.13 -10.15
C THR A 392 -8.42 -16.46 -9.03
N SER A 393 -7.97 -16.45 -7.77
CA SER A 393 -8.86 -16.61 -6.63
C SER A 393 -9.84 -15.43 -6.50
N PHE A 394 -9.38 -14.23 -6.77
CA PHE A 394 -10.24 -13.03 -6.73
C PHE A 394 -11.32 -13.03 -7.81
N VAL A 395 -11.00 -13.41 -9.05
CA VAL A 395 -11.99 -13.44 -10.14
C VAL A 395 -13.00 -14.58 -10.01
N LEU A 396 -12.79 -15.56 -9.10
CA LEU A 396 -13.84 -16.51 -8.72
C LEU A 396 -14.94 -15.85 -7.89
N LEU A 397 -14.59 -14.80 -7.14
CA LEU A 397 -15.52 -14.00 -6.34
C LEU A 397 -16.11 -12.84 -7.14
N GLU A 398 -15.31 -12.22 -8.03
CA GLU A 398 -15.68 -11.11 -8.90
C GLU A 398 -15.40 -11.43 -10.38
N PRO A 399 -16.24 -12.26 -11.04
CA PRO A 399 -15.98 -12.75 -12.40
C PRO A 399 -15.93 -11.67 -13.48
N ASP A 400 -16.61 -10.55 -13.24
CA ASP A 400 -16.73 -9.44 -14.19
C ASP A 400 -15.65 -8.35 -14.02
N ASN A 401 -14.60 -8.63 -13.25
CA ASN A 401 -13.48 -7.71 -13.09
C ASN A 401 -12.52 -7.80 -14.28
N SER A 402 -12.80 -7.01 -15.32
CA SER A 402 -12.00 -7.02 -16.57
C SER A 402 -10.52 -6.67 -16.36
N ALA A 403 -10.22 -5.82 -15.37
CA ALA A 403 -8.84 -5.43 -15.04
C ALA A 403 -8.05 -6.60 -14.45
N ALA A 404 -8.66 -7.33 -13.51
CA ALA A 404 -8.04 -8.52 -12.91
C ALA A 404 -7.83 -9.62 -13.97
N LEU A 405 -8.85 -9.89 -14.79
CA LEU A 405 -8.76 -10.85 -15.90
C LEU A 405 -7.61 -10.52 -16.87
N ALA A 406 -7.49 -9.25 -17.23
CA ALA A 406 -6.42 -8.83 -18.14
C ALA A 406 -5.02 -8.90 -17.49
N LYS A 407 -4.89 -8.61 -16.20
CA LYS A 407 -3.64 -8.77 -15.45
C LYS A 407 -3.20 -10.23 -15.38
N ILE A 408 -4.12 -11.18 -15.16
CA ILE A 408 -3.81 -12.61 -15.22
C ILE A 408 -3.24 -12.94 -16.61
N GLY A 409 -3.89 -12.50 -17.68
CA GLY A 409 -3.37 -12.70 -19.05
C GLY A 409 -1.97 -12.12 -19.25
N PHE A 410 -1.68 -10.96 -18.65
CA PHE A 410 -0.34 -10.37 -18.67
C PHE A 410 0.70 -11.22 -17.92
N TYR A 411 0.35 -11.82 -16.79
CA TYR A 411 1.27 -12.69 -16.04
C TYR A 411 1.51 -14.00 -16.79
N GLU A 412 0.48 -14.63 -17.32
CA GLU A 412 0.62 -15.84 -18.16
C GLU A 412 1.51 -15.60 -19.39
N LYS A 413 1.38 -14.43 -20.02
CA LYS A 413 2.29 -14.00 -21.09
C LYS A 413 3.75 -13.95 -20.64
N ASN A 414 4.02 -13.42 -19.42
CA ASN A 414 5.38 -13.32 -18.87
C ASN A 414 5.92 -14.68 -18.39
N LEU A 415 5.06 -15.59 -18.02
CA LEU A 415 5.38 -17.00 -17.73
C LEU A 415 5.59 -17.85 -18.99
N ASN A 416 5.47 -17.23 -20.17
CA ASN A 416 5.60 -17.90 -21.48
C ASN A 416 4.49 -18.93 -21.77
N HIS A 417 3.26 -18.65 -21.31
CA HIS A 417 2.04 -19.40 -21.58
C HIS A 417 1.12 -18.59 -22.52
N PRO A 418 1.41 -18.54 -23.82
CA PRO A 418 0.72 -17.64 -24.76
C PRO A 418 -0.75 -18.00 -24.99
N GLU A 419 -1.12 -19.28 -24.95
CA GLU A 419 -2.50 -19.72 -25.17
C GLU A 419 -3.41 -19.34 -24.01
N GLU A 420 -2.95 -19.57 -22.79
CA GLU A 420 -3.64 -19.17 -21.56
C GLU A 420 -3.76 -17.64 -21.47
N ALA A 421 -2.70 -16.94 -21.81
CA ALA A 421 -2.73 -15.48 -21.86
C ALA A 421 -3.79 -14.94 -22.84
N LEU A 422 -3.88 -15.52 -24.04
CA LEU A 422 -4.92 -15.16 -25.03
C LEU A 422 -6.33 -15.46 -24.51
N LEU A 423 -6.50 -16.57 -23.79
CA LEU A 423 -7.79 -16.93 -23.19
C LEU A 423 -8.23 -15.84 -22.18
N TRP A 424 -7.33 -15.43 -21.29
CA TRP A 424 -7.61 -14.42 -20.28
C TRP A 424 -7.85 -13.02 -20.87
N PHE A 425 -7.07 -12.61 -21.87
CA PHE A 425 -7.34 -11.36 -22.60
C PHE A 425 -8.69 -11.39 -23.32
N ASN A 426 -9.09 -12.50 -23.89
CA ASN A 426 -10.40 -12.64 -24.52
C ASN A 426 -11.52 -12.56 -23.49
N LYS A 427 -11.38 -13.19 -22.30
CA LYS A 427 -12.33 -13.06 -21.21
C LYS A 427 -12.45 -11.59 -20.76
N ALA A 428 -11.33 -10.90 -20.54
CA ALA A 428 -11.32 -9.49 -20.16
C ALA A 428 -12.07 -8.61 -21.19
N LEU A 429 -11.82 -8.85 -22.48
CA LEU A 429 -12.48 -8.12 -23.58
C LEU A 429 -13.94 -8.52 -23.79
N SER A 430 -14.38 -9.70 -23.34
CA SER A 430 -15.80 -10.07 -23.35
C SER A 430 -16.59 -9.33 -22.27
N VAL A 431 -15.96 -9.00 -21.14
CA VAL A 431 -16.54 -8.18 -20.08
C VAL A 431 -16.53 -6.69 -20.45
N SER A 432 -15.39 -6.20 -20.90
CA SER A 432 -15.20 -4.79 -21.31
C SER A 432 -14.53 -4.74 -22.69
N ASN A 433 -15.35 -4.62 -23.74
CA ASN A 433 -14.86 -4.62 -25.13
C ASN A 433 -14.02 -3.38 -25.49
N ASP A 434 -14.10 -2.33 -24.71
CA ASP A 434 -13.33 -1.08 -24.86
C ASP A 434 -12.07 -1.02 -24.01
N PHE A 435 -11.73 -2.11 -23.31
CA PHE A 435 -10.54 -2.17 -22.47
C PHE A 435 -9.26 -2.18 -23.33
N GLU A 436 -8.77 -0.98 -23.60
CA GLU A 436 -7.65 -0.71 -24.49
C GLU A 436 -6.38 -1.47 -24.12
N TRP A 437 -6.00 -1.45 -22.84
CA TRP A 437 -4.77 -2.09 -22.37
C TRP A 437 -4.77 -3.61 -22.64
N ALA A 438 -5.87 -4.29 -22.33
CA ALA A 438 -6.01 -5.72 -22.61
C ALA A 438 -5.90 -6.04 -24.11
N ARG A 439 -6.49 -5.20 -24.95
CA ARG A 439 -6.41 -5.34 -26.41
C ARG A 439 -5.00 -5.14 -26.93
N ILE A 440 -4.28 -4.13 -26.42
CA ILE A 440 -2.87 -3.88 -26.74
C ILE A 440 -2.01 -5.09 -26.37
N GLN A 441 -2.19 -5.65 -25.17
CA GLN A 441 -1.44 -6.83 -24.74
C GLN A 441 -1.75 -8.05 -25.60
N LYS A 442 -3.02 -8.28 -25.94
CA LYS A 442 -3.44 -9.34 -26.85
C LYS A 442 -2.79 -9.22 -28.23
N ILE A 443 -2.85 -8.03 -28.83
CA ILE A 443 -2.26 -7.77 -30.14
C ILE A 443 -0.73 -7.98 -30.10
N GLY A 444 -0.06 -7.44 -29.09
CA GLY A 444 1.38 -7.64 -28.90
C GLY A 444 1.75 -9.13 -28.79
N LEU A 445 0.92 -9.92 -28.12
CA LEU A 445 1.13 -11.38 -28.02
C LEU A 445 0.92 -12.08 -29.37
N LEU A 446 -0.14 -11.72 -30.11
CA LEU A 446 -0.39 -12.26 -31.46
C LEU A 446 0.74 -11.95 -32.42
N LEU A 447 1.33 -10.75 -32.35
CA LEU A 447 2.50 -10.39 -33.17
C LEU A 447 3.73 -11.20 -32.79
N LYS A 448 3.94 -11.44 -31.48
CA LYS A 448 5.08 -12.22 -30.97
C LYS A 448 4.97 -13.71 -31.35
N THR A 449 3.77 -14.27 -31.37
CA THR A 449 3.50 -15.66 -31.72
C THR A 449 3.32 -15.87 -33.22
N GLU A 450 3.67 -14.90 -34.05
CA GLU A 450 3.56 -14.90 -35.51
C GLU A 450 2.14 -15.16 -36.06
N ASN A 451 1.12 -14.98 -35.24
CA ASN A 451 -0.28 -15.04 -35.66
C ASN A 451 -0.67 -13.70 -36.30
N THR A 452 -0.01 -13.45 -37.44
CA THR A 452 -0.03 -12.14 -38.12
C THR A 452 -1.41 -11.77 -38.68
N GLU A 453 -2.20 -12.74 -39.13
CA GLU A 453 -3.54 -12.49 -39.66
C GLU A 453 -4.50 -11.99 -38.59
N ASN A 454 -4.52 -12.65 -37.43
CA ASN A 454 -5.35 -12.20 -36.29
C ASN A 454 -4.86 -10.87 -35.72
N ALA A 455 -3.53 -10.66 -35.64
CA ALA A 455 -2.96 -9.39 -35.22
C ALA A 455 -3.38 -8.26 -36.14
N GLU A 456 -3.33 -8.44 -37.44
CA GLU A 456 -3.75 -7.44 -38.42
C GLU A 456 -5.24 -7.11 -38.29
N LYS A 457 -6.08 -8.12 -38.13
CA LYS A 457 -7.53 -7.95 -37.94
C LYS A 457 -7.83 -7.15 -36.68
N GLU A 458 -7.20 -7.46 -35.57
CA GLU A 458 -7.36 -6.76 -34.31
C GLU A 458 -6.85 -5.31 -34.41
N LEU A 459 -5.68 -5.08 -35.04
CA LEU A 459 -5.13 -3.73 -35.28
C LEU A 459 -6.07 -2.88 -36.13
N LYS A 460 -6.61 -3.43 -37.23
CA LYS A 460 -7.58 -2.73 -38.08
C LYS A 460 -8.85 -2.40 -37.32
N ASN A 461 -9.36 -3.31 -36.49
CA ASN A 461 -10.53 -3.06 -35.64
C ASN A 461 -10.24 -1.98 -34.59
N PHE A 462 -9.06 -2.01 -33.99
CA PHE A 462 -8.63 -0.98 -33.03
C PHE A 462 -8.55 0.41 -33.70
N LEU A 463 -7.98 0.49 -34.91
CA LEU A 463 -7.88 1.74 -35.68
C LEU A 463 -9.24 2.25 -36.21
N LYS A 464 -10.29 1.42 -36.29
CA LYS A 464 -11.66 1.91 -36.55
C LYS A 464 -12.22 2.68 -35.36
N GLN A 465 -11.90 2.24 -34.13
CA GLN A 465 -12.34 2.89 -32.89
C GLN A 465 -11.46 4.09 -32.55
N LYS A 466 -10.15 3.95 -32.71
CA LYS A 466 -9.14 4.98 -32.44
C LYS A 466 -8.26 5.24 -33.66
N PRO A 467 -8.76 6.01 -34.63
CA PRO A 467 -8.10 6.19 -35.92
C PRO A 467 -6.68 6.75 -35.84
N ASP A 468 -6.38 7.52 -34.81
CA ASP A 468 -5.11 8.24 -34.66
C ASP A 468 -4.22 7.63 -33.58
N SER A 469 -4.44 6.38 -33.20
CA SER A 469 -3.56 5.73 -32.24
C SER A 469 -2.15 5.55 -32.80
N GLU A 470 -1.18 6.26 -32.23
CA GLU A 470 0.23 6.21 -32.63
C GLU A 470 0.76 4.78 -32.62
N TRP A 471 0.54 4.08 -31.48
CA TRP A 471 0.98 2.71 -31.30
C TRP A 471 0.39 1.76 -32.37
N ALA A 472 -0.92 1.83 -32.62
CA ALA A 472 -1.55 0.92 -33.58
C ALA A 472 -1.15 1.22 -35.02
N LEU A 473 -0.94 2.49 -35.38
CA LEU A 473 -0.40 2.90 -36.67
C LEU A 473 1.03 2.40 -36.87
N LEU A 474 1.85 2.47 -35.80
CA LEU A 474 3.22 1.96 -35.79
C LEU A 474 3.23 0.44 -36.02
N GLU A 475 2.54 -0.33 -35.17
CA GLU A 475 2.51 -1.79 -35.25
C GLU A 475 1.97 -2.29 -36.58
N LEU A 476 0.87 -1.69 -37.07
CA LEU A 476 0.31 -2.08 -38.36
C LEU A 476 1.26 -1.73 -39.53
N SER A 477 1.94 -0.56 -39.45
CA SER A 477 2.93 -0.19 -40.47
C SER A 477 4.14 -1.13 -40.49
N GLN A 478 4.62 -1.56 -39.33
CA GLN A 478 5.71 -2.54 -39.22
C GLN A 478 5.27 -3.91 -39.75
N LEU A 479 4.05 -4.33 -39.45
CA LEU A 479 3.49 -5.56 -39.98
C LEU A 479 3.37 -5.52 -41.50
N LYS A 480 2.87 -4.40 -42.06
CA LYS A 480 2.79 -4.20 -43.52
C LYS A 480 4.16 -4.16 -44.18
N LEU A 481 5.15 -3.58 -43.49
CA LEU A 481 6.55 -3.59 -43.95
C LEU A 481 7.12 -5.03 -43.99
N LYS A 482 6.81 -5.85 -42.97
CA LYS A 482 7.23 -7.26 -42.94
C LYS A 482 6.54 -8.10 -44.02
N GLN A 483 5.30 -7.73 -44.37
CA GLN A 483 4.54 -8.35 -45.48
C GLN A 483 4.90 -7.78 -46.87
N GLU A 484 5.91 -6.92 -46.97
CA GLU A 484 6.33 -6.21 -48.19
C GLU A 484 5.23 -5.32 -48.86
N GLN A 485 4.21 -4.98 -48.09
CA GLN A 485 3.11 -4.10 -48.56
C GLN A 485 3.49 -2.62 -48.33
N PHE A 486 4.53 -2.17 -49.05
CA PHE A 486 5.20 -0.87 -48.82
C PHE A 486 4.28 0.32 -49.00
N ALA A 487 3.35 0.31 -49.96
CA ALA A 487 2.43 1.42 -50.18
C ALA A 487 1.44 1.62 -49.00
N GLU A 488 0.93 0.51 -48.45
CA GLU A 488 0.08 0.55 -47.25
C GLU A 488 0.86 1.00 -46.01
N ALA A 489 2.08 0.50 -45.82
CA ALA A 489 2.96 0.91 -44.73
C ALA A 489 3.21 2.45 -44.79
N GLU A 490 3.57 2.97 -45.99
CA GLU A 490 3.83 4.41 -46.17
C GLU A 490 2.59 5.27 -45.88
N LYS A 491 1.41 4.83 -46.31
CA LYS A 491 0.13 5.51 -46.04
C LYS A 491 -0.14 5.60 -44.50
N LEU A 492 0.09 4.50 -43.77
CA LEU A 492 -0.10 4.44 -42.30
C LEU A 492 0.90 5.33 -41.58
N LEU A 493 2.19 5.29 -41.98
CA LEU A 493 3.25 6.11 -41.42
C LEU A 493 3.01 7.60 -41.64
N ASN A 494 2.65 7.99 -42.87
CA ASN A 494 2.31 9.38 -43.18
C ASN A 494 1.11 9.89 -42.40
N ARG A 495 0.07 9.05 -42.21
CA ARG A 495 -1.06 9.38 -41.35
C ARG A 495 -0.62 9.59 -39.88
N GLY A 496 0.21 8.71 -39.33
CA GLY A 496 0.73 8.83 -37.97
C GLY A 496 1.57 10.11 -37.79
N LEU A 497 2.50 10.35 -38.74
CA LEU A 497 3.41 11.49 -38.70
C LEU A 497 2.75 12.87 -38.96
N LEU A 498 1.54 12.90 -39.54
CA LEU A 498 0.77 14.15 -39.59
C LEU A 498 0.42 14.66 -38.18
N LYS A 499 0.11 13.76 -37.26
CA LYS A 499 -0.27 14.08 -35.88
C LYS A 499 0.94 14.06 -34.94
N TYR A 500 1.76 13.01 -35.04
CA TYR A 500 2.92 12.74 -34.19
C TYR A 500 4.23 12.98 -34.95
N LYS A 501 4.47 14.26 -35.27
CA LYS A 501 5.56 14.69 -36.17
C LYS A 501 6.95 14.20 -35.74
N ASP A 502 7.19 14.07 -34.44
CA ASP A 502 8.47 13.74 -33.84
C ASP A 502 8.48 12.36 -33.16
N SER A 503 7.49 11.49 -33.49
CA SER A 503 7.48 10.13 -33.00
C SER A 503 8.72 9.34 -33.44
N PRO A 504 9.60 8.90 -32.52
CA PRO A 504 10.79 8.15 -32.89
C PRO A 504 10.47 6.82 -33.60
N GLY A 505 9.44 6.10 -33.13
CA GLY A 505 9.04 4.81 -33.68
C GLY A 505 8.55 4.91 -35.11
N LEU A 506 7.67 5.88 -35.40
CA LEU A 506 7.13 6.10 -36.75
C LEU A 506 8.24 6.57 -37.71
N LEU A 507 9.08 7.53 -37.28
CA LEU A 507 10.21 8.01 -38.08
C LEU A 507 11.22 6.89 -38.36
N GLN A 508 11.56 6.05 -37.37
CA GLN A 508 12.48 4.94 -37.55
C GLN A 508 11.94 3.93 -38.56
N THR A 509 10.65 3.61 -38.48
CA THR A 509 10.00 2.69 -39.42
C THR A 509 9.94 3.30 -40.82
N GLN A 510 9.69 4.62 -40.94
CA GLN A 510 9.71 5.33 -42.22
C GLN A 510 11.12 5.35 -42.84
N GLY A 511 12.15 5.62 -42.02
CA GLY A 511 13.54 5.55 -42.48
C GLY A 511 13.92 4.16 -42.97
N ARG A 512 13.46 3.09 -42.28
CA ARG A 512 13.64 1.71 -42.71
C ARG A 512 12.92 1.41 -44.03
N LEU A 513 11.68 1.87 -44.18
CA LEU A 513 10.92 1.74 -45.42
C LEU A 513 11.66 2.39 -46.62
N TYR A 514 12.10 3.63 -46.48
CA TYR A 514 12.84 4.32 -47.53
C TYR A 514 14.17 3.66 -47.86
N LYS A 515 14.87 3.11 -46.85
CA LYS A 515 16.09 2.28 -47.08
C LYS A 515 15.80 1.08 -48.00
N ILE A 516 14.72 0.31 -47.69
CA ILE A 516 14.32 -0.89 -48.45
C ILE A 516 13.96 -0.50 -49.87
N GLN A 517 13.24 0.60 -50.08
CA GLN A 517 12.88 1.14 -51.38
C GLN A 517 14.05 1.86 -52.12
N GLN A 518 15.23 1.93 -51.51
CA GLN A 518 16.40 2.65 -52.01
C GLN A 518 16.18 4.17 -52.25
N ARG A 519 15.22 4.76 -51.52
CA ARG A 519 14.90 6.19 -51.54
C ARG A 519 15.87 6.92 -50.57
N TRP A 520 17.15 7.00 -50.92
CA TRP A 520 18.22 7.40 -50.03
C TRP A 520 18.11 8.86 -49.58
N GLN A 521 17.63 9.79 -50.42
CA GLN A 521 17.46 11.20 -50.03
C GLN A 521 16.46 11.35 -48.90
N GLU A 522 15.32 10.70 -49.03
CA GLU A 522 14.24 10.74 -48.02
C GLU A 522 14.71 10.04 -46.72
N ALA A 523 15.41 8.92 -46.88
CA ALA A 523 15.95 8.21 -45.69
C ALA A 523 16.96 9.07 -44.92
N GLU A 524 17.84 9.84 -45.63
CA GLU A 524 18.80 10.75 -45.00
C GLU A 524 18.06 11.82 -44.17
N ILE A 525 17.03 12.45 -44.73
CA ILE A 525 16.24 13.47 -44.04
C ILE A 525 15.62 12.92 -42.73
N VAL A 526 15.04 11.71 -42.81
CA VAL A 526 14.39 11.07 -41.66
C VAL A 526 15.41 10.69 -40.58
N PHE A 527 16.59 10.12 -40.94
CA PHE A 527 17.61 9.75 -39.96
C PHE A 527 18.28 11.00 -39.34
N GLN A 528 18.44 12.08 -40.11
CA GLN A 528 18.91 13.36 -39.56
C GLN A 528 17.91 13.94 -38.53
N LYS A 529 16.62 13.80 -38.79
CA LYS A 529 15.57 14.23 -37.87
C LYS A 529 15.59 13.39 -36.58
N LEU A 530 15.70 12.08 -36.70
CA LEU A 530 15.82 11.16 -35.57
C LEU A 530 17.07 11.45 -34.72
N LEU A 531 18.17 11.73 -35.38
CA LEU A 531 19.46 12.05 -34.69
C LEU A 531 19.38 13.33 -33.89
N LYS A 532 18.55 14.32 -34.29
CA LYS A 532 18.28 15.51 -33.46
C LYS A 532 17.54 15.16 -32.17
N LEU A 533 16.69 14.15 -32.18
CA LEU A 533 15.97 13.67 -31.01
C LEU A 533 16.86 12.78 -30.11
N SER A 534 17.81 12.08 -30.71
CA SER A 534 18.69 11.14 -30.00
C SER A 534 20.12 11.23 -30.54
N PRO A 535 20.91 12.29 -30.20
CA PRO A 535 22.21 12.61 -30.83
C PRO A 535 23.28 11.54 -30.66
N HIS A 536 23.21 10.76 -29.59
CA HIS A 536 24.19 9.75 -29.20
C HIS A 536 23.78 8.29 -29.53
N ASN A 537 22.80 8.13 -30.39
CA ASN A 537 22.33 6.79 -30.77
C ASN A 537 23.21 6.17 -31.86
N SER A 538 24.08 5.24 -31.50
CA SER A 538 25.00 4.52 -32.39
C SER A 538 24.30 3.89 -33.60
N LEU A 539 23.09 3.32 -33.42
CA LEU A 539 22.35 2.67 -34.49
C LEU A 539 21.85 3.69 -35.52
N LEU A 540 21.34 4.85 -35.07
CA LEU A 540 20.88 5.92 -35.96
C LEU A 540 22.06 6.55 -36.74
N LEU A 541 23.18 6.78 -36.07
CA LEU A 541 24.44 7.24 -36.70
C LEU A 541 24.90 6.26 -37.78
N THR A 542 24.80 4.95 -37.51
CA THR A 542 25.14 3.91 -38.46
C THR A 542 24.20 3.92 -39.67
N HIS A 543 22.86 4.03 -39.44
CA HIS A 543 21.91 4.12 -40.54
C HIS A 543 22.09 5.39 -41.39
N LEU A 544 22.34 6.51 -40.74
CA LEU A 544 22.64 7.76 -41.45
C LEU A 544 23.93 7.64 -42.27
N GLY A 545 25.00 7.13 -41.65
CA GLY A 545 26.28 6.91 -42.36
C GLY A 545 26.13 5.97 -43.55
N PHE A 546 25.37 4.87 -43.40
CA PHE A 546 25.05 3.96 -44.51
C PHE A 546 24.31 4.68 -45.65
N THR A 547 23.29 5.45 -45.31
CA THR A 547 22.46 6.19 -46.29
C THR A 547 23.30 7.19 -47.04
N GLN A 548 24.20 7.93 -46.35
CA GLN A 548 25.13 8.91 -46.94
C GLN A 548 26.17 8.23 -47.84
N TRP A 549 26.61 7.02 -47.46
CA TRP A 549 27.50 6.23 -48.32
C TRP A 549 26.83 5.88 -49.63
N LYS A 550 25.55 5.44 -49.58
CA LYS A 550 24.74 5.16 -50.78
C LYS A 550 24.50 6.39 -51.67
N LEU A 551 24.50 7.59 -51.07
CA LEU A 551 24.41 8.88 -51.74
C LEU A 551 25.77 9.40 -52.25
N ASN A 552 26.83 8.60 -52.14
CA ASN A 552 28.22 8.96 -52.44
C ASN A 552 28.79 10.10 -51.59
N LYS A 553 28.22 10.37 -50.41
CA LYS A 553 28.69 11.37 -49.44
C LYS A 553 29.69 10.73 -48.45
N VAL A 554 30.79 10.21 -49.01
CA VAL A 554 31.75 9.34 -48.28
C VAL A 554 32.36 10.03 -47.05
N ARG A 555 32.63 11.35 -47.11
CA ARG A 555 33.24 12.08 -45.99
C ARG A 555 32.29 12.13 -44.78
N THR A 556 31.02 12.52 -44.99
CA THR A 556 30.02 12.62 -43.91
C THR A 556 29.63 11.23 -43.41
N ALA A 557 29.52 10.24 -44.31
CA ALA A 557 29.33 8.85 -43.95
C ALA A 557 30.41 8.36 -42.97
N ARG A 558 31.68 8.57 -43.29
CA ARG A 558 32.80 8.19 -42.41
C ARG A 558 32.73 8.89 -41.07
N GLN A 559 32.40 10.19 -41.02
CA GLN A 559 32.26 10.92 -39.78
C GLN A 559 31.17 10.30 -38.90
N ASN A 560 29.97 10.06 -39.43
CA ASN A 560 28.88 9.48 -38.67
C ASN A 560 29.18 8.04 -38.20
N ILE A 561 29.83 7.22 -39.02
CA ILE A 561 30.24 5.88 -38.62
C ILE A 561 31.32 5.91 -37.54
N THR A 562 32.26 6.85 -37.59
CA THR A 562 33.25 7.03 -36.54
C THR A 562 32.58 7.44 -35.22
N LEU A 563 31.61 8.36 -35.27
CA LEU A 563 30.79 8.71 -34.10
C LEU A 563 29.98 7.51 -33.59
N ALA A 564 29.36 6.72 -34.47
CA ALA A 564 28.65 5.52 -34.08
C ALA A 564 29.55 4.54 -33.29
N LEU A 565 30.79 4.38 -33.71
CA LEU A 565 31.78 3.54 -33.04
C LEU A 565 32.31 4.16 -31.74
N TYR A 566 32.29 5.49 -31.58
CA TYR A 566 32.63 6.14 -30.31
C TYR A 566 31.54 5.89 -29.27
N GLU A 567 30.26 5.84 -29.72
CA GLU A 567 29.12 5.54 -28.85
C GLU A 567 29.02 4.05 -28.53
N ASN A 568 29.30 3.17 -29.50
CA ASN A 568 29.29 1.73 -29.33
C ASN A 568 30.37 1.05 -30.18
N PRO A 569 31.58 0.87 -29.64
CA PRO A 569 32.65 0.16 -30.34
C PRO A 569 32.35 -1.31 -30.68
N GLY A 570 31.33 -1.89 -30.00
CA GLY A 570 30.86 -3.25 -30.24
C GLY A 570 29.89 -3.41 -31.41
N SER A 571 29.49 -2.33 -32.08
CA SER A 571 28.54 -2.40 -33.19
C SER A 571 29.14 -3.08 -34.42
N LEU A 572 28.79 -4.33 -34.65
CA LEU A 572 29.23 -5.13 -35.79
C LEU A 572 28.86 -4.49 -37.13
N LEU A 573 27.67 -3.92 -37.23
CA LEU A 573 27.18 -3.22 -38.42
C LEU A 573 28.03 -1.94 -38.70
N ALA A 574 28.23 -1.11 -37.67
CA ALA A 574 29.01 0.11 -37.80
C ALA A 574 30.47 -0.22 -38.18
N TRP A 575 31.01 -1.27 -37.59
CA TRP A 575 32.36 -1.72 -37.86
C TRP A 575 32.53 -2.21 -39.31
N ASN A 576 31.67 -3.07 -39.81
CA ASN A 576 31.79 -3.54 -41.20
C ASN A 576 31.61 -2.36 -42.20
N LEU A 577 30.71 -1.42 -41.90
CA LEU A 577 30.57 -0.22 -42.70
C LEU A 577 31.81 0.68 -42.63
N HIS A 578 32.47 0.78 -41.47
CA HIS A 578 33.75 1.46 -41.35
C HIS A 578 34.81 0.87 -42.27
N LEU A 579 34.92 -0.46 -42.32
CA LEU A 579 35.85 -1.15 -43.23
C LEU A 579 35.55 -0.82 -44.69
N LEU A 580 34.27 -0.81 -45.10
CA LEU A 580 33.88 -0.44 -46.46
C LEU A 580 34.12 1.02 -46.81
N LEU A 581 34.28 1.90 -45.84
CA LEU A 581 34.56 3.33 -45.99
C LEU A 581 36.07 3.67 -45.92
N LEU A 582 36.91 2.69 -45.65
CA LEU A 582 38.36 2.89 -45.68
C LEU A 582 38.85 3.23 -47.11
N PRO A 583 39.98 3.91 -47.28
CA PRO A 583 40.63 4.04 -48.57
C PRO A 583 40.96 2.66 -49.17
N GLU A 584 40.85 2.51 -50.46
CA GLU A 584 41.04 1.23 -51.17
C GLU A 584 42.37 0.55 -50.82
N ALA A 585 43.47 1.31 -50.74
CA ALA A 585 44.79 0.76 -50.37
C ALA A 585 44.74 0.08 -48.98
N LEU A 586 43.95 0.65 -47.99
CA LEU A 586 43.79 0.05 -46.68
C LEU A 586 42.83 -1.15 -46.73
N GLN A 587 41.78 -1.07 -47.55
CA GLN A 587 40.86 -2.21 -47.76
C GLN A 587 41.63 -3.41 -48.35
N ARG A 588 42.44 -3.19 -49.39
CA ARG A 588 43.28 -4.26 -49.96
C ARG A 588 44.24 -4.88 -48.96
N ARG A 589 44.84 -4.07 -48.09
CA ARG A 589 45.67 -4.57 -46.99
C ARG A 589 44.88 -5.38 -45.94
N TRP A 590 43.63 -5.00 -45.71
CA TRP A 590 42.76 -5.63 -44.71
C TRP A 590 42.22 -6.95 -45.21
N PHE A 591 41.67 -6.96 -46.44
CA PHE A 591 41.05 -8.13 -47.04
C PHE A 591 42.04 -9.06 -47.76
N GLY A 592 43.25 -8.62 -48.04
CA GLY A 592 44.25 -9.40 -48.75
C GLY A 592 43.81 -9.74 -50.18
N GLU A 593 44.19 -10.91 -50.64
CA GLU A 593 43.91 -11.40 -52.01
C GLU A 593 42.42 -11.54 -52.30
N GLU A 594 41.57 -11.63 -51.28
CA GLU A 594 40.15 -11.83 -51.43
C GLU A 594 39.30 -10.53 -51.57
N TYR A 595 40.03 -9.35 -51.65
CA TYR A 595 39.38 -8.04 -51.70
C TYR A 595 38.25 -7.93 -52.72
N GLU A 596 38.52 -8.30 -54.00
CA GLU A 596 37.55 -8.19 -55.09
C GLU A 596 36.34 -9.13 -54.91
N ILE A 597 36.53 -10.24 -54.22
CA ILE A 597 35.50 -11.25 -53.98
C ILE A 597 34.63 -10.85 -52.79
N LEU A 598 35.22 -10.31 -51.73
CA LEU A 598 34.55 -10.02 -50.48
C LEU A 598 33.75 -8.71 -50.47
N LEU A 599 34.29 -7.67 -51.14
CA LEU A 599 33.67 -6.36 -51.15
C LEU A 599 32.19 -6.35 -51.58
N PRO A 600 31.80 -7.03 -52.67
CA PRO A 600 30.41 -7.10 -53.08
C PRO A 600 29.48 -7.81 -52.04
N VAL A 601 30.00 -8.84 -51.37
CA VAL A 601 29.23 -9.60 -50.36
C VAL A 601 29.06 -8.79 -49.11
N LEU A 602 30.12 -8.15 -48.58
CA LEU A 602 30.06 -7.29 -47.42
C LEU A 602 29.15 -6.09 -47.68
N THR A 603 29.14 -5.56 -48.89
CA THR A 603 28.25 -4.47 -49.27
C THR A 603 26.78 -4.87 -49.11
N GLU A 604 26.41 -6.09 -49.54
CA GLU A 604 25.02 -6.59 -49.36
C GLU A 604 24.70 -6.89 -47.90
N LEU A 605 25.61 -7.52 -47.17
CA LEU A 605 25.48 -7.79 -45.76
C LEU A 605 25.18 -6.51 -44.96
N VAL A 606 25.96 -5.48 -45.17
CA VAL A 606 25.80 -4.17 -44.53
C VAL A 606 24.53 -3.46 -45.01
N SER A 607 24.08 -3.72 -46.22
CA SER A 607 22.86 -3.16 -46.79
C SER A 607 21.58 -3.68 -46.10
N GLN A 608 21.69 -4.77 -45.32
CA GLN A 608 20.60 -5.43 -44.66
C GLN A 608 19.53 -5.92 -45.67
N THR A 609 19.99 -6.53 -46.74
CA THR A 609 19.20 -7.27 -47.72
C THR A 609 19.51 -8.76 -47.58
N PRO A 610 18.87 -9.47 -46.62
CA PRO A 610 19.26 -10.81 -46.18
C PRO A 610 19.32 -11.83 -47.31
N GLU A 611 18.29 -11.84 -48.13
CA GLU A 611 18.17 -12.82 -49.22
C GLU A 611 19.23 -12.61 -50.29
N LYS A 612 19.50 -11.35 -50.66
CA LYS A 612 20.55 -11.04 -51.64
C LYS A 612 21.95 -11.32 -51.10
N ALA A 613 22.16 -10.99 -49.81
CA ALA A 613 23.40 -11.33 -49.12
C ALA A 613 23.58 -12.86 -49.09
N TRP A 614 22.58 -13.61 -48.72
CA TRP A 614 22.62 -15.08 -48.70
C TRP A 614 22.90 -15.69 -50.06
N GLN A 615 22.21 -15.20 -51.10
CA GLN A 615 22.44 -15.66 -52.49
C GLN A 615 23.90 -15.41 -52.93
N LYS A 616 24.45 -14.25 -52.58
CA LYS A 616 25.88 -13.95 -52.89
C LYS A 616 26.81 -14.84 -52.08
N ILE A 617 26.56 -15.07 -50.80
CA ILE A 617 27.39 -15.92 -49.94
C ILE A 617 27.40 -17.36 -50.47
N THR A 618 26.25 -17.85 -50.91
CA THR A 618 26.13 -19.22 -51.40
C THR A 618 26.76 -19.38 -52.82
N ALA A 619 26.70 -18.34 -53.65
CA ALA A 619 27.21 -18.34 -54.98
C ALA A 619 28.72 -18.01 -55.09
N ILE A 620 29.31 -17.43 -54.02
CA ILE A 620 30.71 -16.98 -54.04
C ILE A 620 31.70 -18.14 -54.24
N ARG A 621 32.59 -18.02 -55.20
CA ARG A 621 33.72 -18.93 -55.40
C ARG A 621 34.89 -18.59 -54.50
N THR A 622 34.82 -18.98 -53.24
CA THR A 622 35.84 -18.83 -52.23
C THR A 622 36.04 -20.14 -51.49
N ASP A 623 37.08 -20.20 -50.68
CA ASP A 623 37.30 -21.38 -49.83
C ASP A 623 36.17 -21.55 -48.79
N PRO A 624 35.99 -22.80 -48.32
CA PRO A 624 34.91 -23.11 -47.38
C PRO A 624 34.98 -22.30 -46.08
N PHE A 625 36.15 -21.94 -45.65
CA PHE A 625 36.41 -21.20 -44.44
C PHE A 625 35.91 -19.75 -44.53
N THR A 626 36.32 -19.03 -45.60
CA THR A 626 35.81 -17.68 -45.88
C THR A 626 34.28 -17.66 -46.00
N ARG A 627 33.75 -18.66 -46.70
CA ARG A 627 32.27 -18.78 -46.80
C ARG A 627 31.59 -18.98 -45.45
N GLN A 628 32.18 -19.77 -44.54
CA GLN A 628 31.62 -19.96 -43.21
C GLN A 628 31.64 -18.68 -42.37
N VAL A 629 32.76 -17.88 -42.43
CA VAL A 629 32.84 -16.56 -41.78
C VAL A 629 31.72 -15.64 -42.28
N LEU A 630 31.49 -15.58 -43.59
CA LEU A 630 30.44 -14.77 -44.17
C LEU A 630 29.03 -15.25 -43.78
N LYS A 631 28.81 -16.57 -43.67
CA LYS A 631 27.56 -17.12 -43.15
C LYS A 631 27.31 -16.75 -41.70
N ASN A 632 28.31 -16.90 -40.85
CA ASN A 632 28.23 -16.53 -39.45
C ASN A 632 27.93 -15.02 -39.29
N LEU A 633 28.61 -14.18 -40.08
CA LEU A 633 28.37 -12.74 -40.11
C LEU A 633 26.94 -12.42 -40.57
N HIS A 634 26.44 -13.10 -41.58
CA HIS A 634 25.04 -12.96 -42.04
C HIS A 634 24.05 -13.28 -40.89
N TYR A 635 24.18 -14.44 -40.25
CA TYR A 635 23.31 -14.82 -39.15
C TYR A 635 23.32 -13.80 -37.99
N LEU A 636 24.47 -13.30 -37.60
CA LEU A 636 24.58 -12.31 -36.51
C LEU A 636 23.98 -10.96 -36.88
N LEU A 637 24.13 -10.50 -38.13
CA LEU A 637 23.49 -9.26 -38.58
C LEU A 637 21.95 -9.38 -38.71
N GLU A 638 21.43 -10.59 -38.87
CA GLU A 638 20.00 -10.89 -38.83
C GLU A 638 19.46 -11.11 -37.41
N GLY A 639 20.32 -11.02 -36.39
CA GLY A 639 19.92 -11.19 -34.99
C GLY A 639 19.78 -12.62 -34.51
N ALA A 640 20.40 -13.55 -35.23
CA ALA A 640 20.40 -14.96 -34.82
C ALA A 640 21.22 -15.13 -33.51
N PRO A 641 20.85 -16.13 -32.68
CA PRO A 641 21.60 -16.44 -31.47
C PRO A 641 23.04 -16.84 -31.76
N ALA A 642 23.96 -16.51 -30.84
CA ALA A 642 25.40 -16.78 -31.04
C ALA A 642 25.73 -18.28 -31.18
N GLU A 643 24.87 -19.15 -30.66
CA GLU A 643 25.01 -20.62 -30.71
C GLU A 643 24.95 -21.20 -32.15
N ILE A 644 24.46 -20.42 -33.11
CA ILE A 644 24.44 -20.80 -34.53
C ILE A 644 25.82 -20.66 -35.19
N ILE A 645 26.76 -19.96 -34.54
CA ILE A 645 28.10 -19.77 -35.07
C ILE A 645 28.83 -21.12 -35.16
N MET A 646 29.17 -21.51 -36.37
CA MET A 646 29.95 -22.75 -36.62
C MET A 646 31.42 -22.46 -36.73
N GLU A 647 32.26 -23.10 -35.91
CA GLU A 647 33.71 -23.07 -36.06
C GLU A 647 34.11 -24.03 -37.18
N PRO A 648 34.97 -23.62 -38.14
CA PRO A 648 35.54 -24.56 -39.10
C PRO A 648 36.50 -25.50 -38.40
N GLN A 649 36.45 -26.80 -38.81
CA GLN A 649 37.20 -27.88 -38.16
C GLN A 649 38.72 -27.83 -38.36
N ASP A 650 39.26 -26.94 -39.23
CA ASP A 650 40.68 -26.95 -39.57
C ASP A 650 41.24 -25.54 -39.69
N MET A 651 41.71 -24.96 -38.56
CA MET A 651 42.30 -23.60 -38.48
C MET A 651 43.85 -23.59 -38.67
N THR A 652 44.50 -24.73 -38.90
CA THR A 652 45.94 -24.82 -38.65
C THR A 652 46.84 -24.59 -39.87
N SER A 653 46.33 -24.42 -41.08
CA SER A 653 47.19 -24.53 -42.29
C SER A 653 47.28 -23.29 -43.20
N LYS A 654 46.53 -22.20 -42.99
CA LYS A 654 46.60 -21.00 -43.85
C LYS A 654 46.91 -19.72 -43.07
N LYS A 655 47.79 -18.87 -43.65
CA LYS A 655 47.86 -17.47 -43.22
C LYS A 655 46.56 -16.73 -43.53
N LEU A 656 45.70 -16.63 -42.56
CA LEU A 656 44.45 -15.91 -42.66
C LEU A 656 44.70 -14.40 -42.79
N PRO A 657 43.96 -13.64 -43.59
CA PRO A 657 44.05 -12.20 -43.65
C PRO A 657 43.55 -11.54 -42.33
N PRO A 658 44.00 -10.32 -42.03
CA PRO A 658 43.65 -9.65 -40.74
C PRO A 658 42.16 -9.57 -40.48
N TRP A 659 41.34 -9.33 -41.51
CA TRP A 659 39.88 -9.22 -41.34
C TRP A 659 39.24 -10.53 -40.87
N MET A 660 39.72 -11.68 -41.27
CA MET A 660 39.22 -12.98 -40.78
C MET A 660 39.55 -13.16 -39.31
N HIS A 661 40.77 -12.89 -38.89
CA HIS A 661 41.11 -12.90 -37.46
C HIS A 661 40.24 -11.96 -36.65
N GLU A 662 39.93 -10.81 -37.19
CA GLU A 662 39.04 -9.86 -36.56
C GLU A 662 37.62 -10.44 -36.40
N GLN A 663 37.01 -10.98 -37.47
CA GLN A 663 35.68 -11.56 -37.38
C GLN A 663 35.66 -12.75 -36.40
N TRP A 664 36.69 -13.62 -36.43
CA TRP A 664 36.81 -14.70 -35.45
C TRP A 664 37.02 -14.17 -34.02
N GLY A 665 37.71 -13.13 -33.83
CA GLY A 665 37.80 -12.47 -32.51
C GLY A 665 36.44 -12.04 -32.01
N TYR A 666 35.60 -11.46 -32.85
CA TYR A 666 34.22 -11.10 -32.54
C TYR A 666 33.35 -12.34 -32.21
N PHE A 667 33.45 -13.38 -33.04
CA PHE A 667 32.62 -14.60 -32.84
C PHE A 667 33.01 -15.29 -31.53
N HIS A 668 34.28 -15.47 -31.24
CA HIS A 668 34.73 -16.03 -29.96
C HIS A 668 34.32 -15.17 -28.76
N GLU A 669 34.35 -13.85 -28.91
CA GLU A 669 33.86 -12.95 -27.88
C GLU A 669 32.35 -13.16 -27.59
N MET A 670 31.53 -13.27 -28.62
CA MET A 670 30.08 -13.53 -28.48
C MET A 670 29.77 -14.92 -27.88
N LEU A 671 30.59 -15.93 -28.22
CA LEU A 671 30.52 -17.28 -27.65
C LEU A 671 31.09 -17.37 -26.22
N GLY A 672 31.64 -16.25 -25.68
CA GLY A 672 32.25 -16.23 -24.35
C GLY A 672 33.68 -16.79 -24.29
N ASN A 673 34.28 -17.19 -25.43
CA ASN A 673 35.64 -17.73 -25.54
C ASN A 673 36.68 -16.59 -25.57
N ARG A 674 36.79 -15.86 -24.46
CA ARG A 674 37.54 -14.60 -24.37
C ARG A 674 39.02 -14.71 -24.63
N GLU A 675 39.68 -15.79 -24.22
CA GLU A 675 41.11 -16.06 -24.48
C GLU A 675 41.40 -16.22 -25.98
N LEU A 676 40.54 -16.91 -26.71
CA LEU A 676 40.63 -17.08 -28.15
C LEU A 676 40.35 -15.75 -28.85
N ALA A 677 39.35 -15.00 -28.42
CA ALA A 677 39.08 -13.66 -28.93
C ALA A 677 40.31 -12.75 -28.81
N ALA A 678 40.97 -12.70 -27.64
CA ALA A 678 42.20 -11.93 -27.42
C ALA A 678 43.31 -12.35 -28.37
N LYS A 679 43.59 -13.67 -28.53
CA LYS A 679 44.64 -14.16 -29.45
C LYS A 679 44.36 -13.71 -30.88
N HIS A 680 43.17 -13.79 -31.38
CA HIS A 680 42.78 -13.34 -32.72
C HIS A 680 42.99 -11.83 -32.87
N PHE A 681 42.54 -11.02 -31.94
CA PHE A 681 42.77 -9.56 -32.00
C PHE A 681 44.27 -9.16 -31.88
N GLU A 682 45.07 -9.92 -31.12
CA GLU A 682 46.53 -9.71 -31.05
C GLU A 682 47.22 -9.98 -32.41
N VAL A 683 46.76 -11.02 -33.15
CA VAL A 683 47.25 -11.30 -34.51
C VAL A 683 46.93 -10.14 -35.44
N VAL A 684 45.71 -9.58 -35.33
CA VAL A 684 45.36 -8.37 -36.11
C VAL A 684 46.30 -7.19 -35.78
N LEU A 685 46.61 -6.96 -34.50
CA LEU A 685 47.52 -5.88 -34.12
C LEU A 685 48.99 -6.10 -34.57
N LYS A 686 49.47 -7.34 -34.67
CA LYS A 686 50.76 -7.64 -35.24
C LYS A 686 50.83 -7.29 -36.71
N ALA A 687 49.74 -7.50 -37.45
CA ALA A 687 49.64 -7.15 -38.87
C ALA A 687 49.36 -5.64 -39.07
N LEU A 688 48.61 -5.02 -38.18
CA LEU A 688 48.14 -3.64 -38.26
C LEU A 688 48.32 -2.91 -36.91
N PRO A 689 49.56 -2.60 -36.49
CA PRO A 689 49.88 -2.07 -35.16
C PRO A 689 49.20 -0.74 -34.84
N GLU A 690 48.87 0.04 -35.87
CA GLU A 690 48.25 1.37 -35.76
C GLU A 690 46.71 1.33 -35.65
N ASN A 691 46.13 0.15 -35.67
CA ASN A 691 44.67 0.01 -35.59
C ASN A 691 44.16 0.30 -34.19
N ALA A 692 43.67 1.52 -34.01
CA ALA A 692 43.12 1.97 -32.71
C ALA A 692 41.94 1.14 -32.25
N TRP A 693 41.01 0.73 -33.13
CA TRP A 693 39.78 0.02 -32.80
C TRP A 693 40.03 -1.35 -32.18
N ILE A 694 41.03 -2.08 -32.68
CA ILE A 694 41.40 -3.38 -32.07
C ILE A 694 41.96 -3.18 -30.67
N HIS A 695 42.58 -2.04 -30.37
CA HIS A 695 42.93 -1.70 -29.01
C HIS A 695 41.70 -1.54 -28.12
N ALA A 696 40.62 -0.88 -28.59
CA ALA A 696 39.38 -0.80 -27.81
C ALA A 696 38.79 -2.19 -27.54
N ARG A 697 38.78 -3.07 -28.54
CA ARG A 697 38.27 -4.46 -28.41
C ARG A 697 39.11 -5.31 -27.45
N LEU A 698 40.44 -5.24 -27.58
CA LEU A 698 41.33 -5.93 -26.64
C LEU A 698 41.16 -5.40 -25.21
N GLY A 699 41.04 -4.09 -25.06
CA GLY A 699 40.72 -3.49 -23.76
C GLY A 699 39.49 -4.13 -23.12
N TRP A 700 38.42 -4.27 -23.89
CA TRP A 700 37.17 -4.88 -23.41
C TRP A 700 37.31 -6.38 -23.12
N VAL A 701 37.98 -7.14 -24.00
CA VAL A 701 38.20 -8.58 -23.78
C VAL A 701 39.04 -8.80 -22.51
N TYR A 702 40.10 -8.01 -22.30
CA TYR A 702 40.93 -8.12 -21.09
C TYR A 702 40.24 -7.63 -19.83
N GLU A 703 39.36 -6.62 -19.90
CA GLU A 703 38.45 -6.23 -18.80
C GLU A 703 37.62 -7.44 -18.34
N ARG A 704 37.01 -8.15 -19.29
CA ARG A 704 36.19 -9.36 -19.02
C ARG A 704 37.00 -10.56 -18.54
N LEU A 705 38.27 -10.61 -18.84
CA LEU A 705 39.24 -11.61 -18.33
C LEU A 705 39.83 -11.20 -16.98
N VAL A 706 39.38 -10.08 -16.41
CA VAL A 706 39.91 -9.51 -15.14
C VAL A 706 41.40 -9.19 -15.22
N LYS A 707 41.93 -8.96 -16.42
CA LYS A 707 43.33 -8.59 -16.70
C LYS A 707 43.44 -7.07 -16.79
N MET A 708 43.31 -6.36 -15.66
CA MET A 708 43.12 -4.90 -15.61
C MET A 708 44.27 -4.12 -16.18
N GLU A 709 45.51 -4.53 -15.98
CA GLU A 709 46.69 -3.85 -16.53
C GLU A 709 46.74 -3.89 -18.08
N GLN A 710 46.41 -5.02 -18.67
CA GLN A 710 46.31 -5.14 -20.12
C GLN A 710 45.15 -4.31 -20.66
N SER A 711 44.00 -4.38 -20.00
CA SER A 711 42.83 -3.58 -20.36
C SER A 711 43.15 -2.08 -20.35
N ARG A 712 43.72 -1.59 -19.25
CA ARG A 712 44.18 -0.18 -19.12
C ARG A 712 45.11 0.23 -20.27
N LYS A 713 46.14 -0.58 -20.52
CA LYS A 713 47.11 -0.32 -21.60
C LYS A 713 46.44 -0.15 -22.96
N HIS A 714 45.50 -1.02 -23.26
CA HIS A 714 44.80 -1.02 -24.54
C HIS A 714 43.81 0.13 -24.66
N TYR A 715 42.98 0.38 -23.65
CA TYR A 715 42.08 1.53 -23.63
C TYR A 715 42.81 2.87 -23.71
N SER A 716 43.90 3.02 -22.96
CA SER A 716 44.73 4.25 -23.01
C SER A 716 45.31 4.49 -24.40
N LYS A 717 45.80 3.45 -25.10
CA LYS A 717 46.29 3.58 -26.48
C LYS A 717 45.22 3.99 -27.48
N PHE A 718 44.01 3.47 -27.29
CA PHE A 718 42.86 3.89 -28.09
C PHE A 718 42.50 5.36 -27.85
N LEU A 719 42.40 5.77 -26.58
CA LEU A 719 42.00 7.13 -26.19
C LEU A 719 43.05 8.20 -26.59
N GLN A 720 44.31 7.84 -26.69
CA GLN A 720 45.33 8.75 -27.23
C GLN A 720 45.00 9.24 -28.65
N LYS A 721 44.38 8.38 -29.47
CA LYS A 721 43.97 8.73 -30.84
C LYS A 721 42.52 9.20 -30.92
N ASN A 722 41.68 8.81 -29.96
CA ASN A 722 40.23 9.01 -29.95
C ASN A 722 39.75 9.55 -28.61
N PRO A 723 40.19 10.76 -28.19
CA PRO A 723 39.92 11.26 -26.82
C PRO A 723 38.46 11.54 -26.52
N LEU A 724 37.57 11.57 -27.51
CA LEU A 724 36.15 11.84 -27.39
C LEU A 724 35.28 10.56 -27.33
N ALA A 725 35.93 9.39 -27.35
CA ALA A 725 35.20 8.12 -27.31
C ALA A 725 34.67 7.86 -25.91
N PHE A 726 33.39 8.13 -25.72
CA PHE A 726 32.70 8.06 -24.43
C PHE A 726 32.74 6.65 -23.81
N ASP A 727 32.29 5.62 -24.54
CA ASP A 727 32.21 4.25 -24.00
C ASP A 727 33.57 3.73 -23.51
N VAL A 728 34.62 3.98 -24.26
CA VAL A 728 35.96 3.55 -23.87
C VAL A 728 36.52 4.35 -22.68
N SER A 729 36.21 5.66 -22.59
CA SER A 729 36.57 6.48 -21.43
C SER A 729 35.85 6.01 -20.17
N PHE A 730 34.57 5.70 -20.27
CA PHE A 730 33.77 5.17 -19.17
C PHE A 730 34.27 3.78 -18.70
N ARG A 731 34.60 2.89 -19.66
CA ARG A 731 35.15 1.56 -19.32
C ARG A 731 36.52 1.69 -18.68
N LEU A 732 37.37 2.60 -19.17
CA LEU A 732 38.67 2.85 -18.53
C LEU A 732 38.47 3.35 -17.09
N ALA A 733 37.52 4.26 -16.86
CA ALA A 733 37.20 4.71 -15.51
C ALA A 733 36.77 3.54 -14.60
N ASN A 734 35.96 2.59 -15.08
CA ASN A 734 35.61 1.38 -14.35
C ASN A 734 36.84 0.50 -14.06
N VAL A 735 37.74 0.31 -15.02
CA VAL A 735 39.00 -0.44 -14.83
C VAL A 735 39.88 0.23 -13.78
N GLU A 736 39.98 1.57 -13.78
CA GLU A 736 40.74 2.34 -12.78
C GLU A 736 40.09 2.20 -11.39
N THR A 737 38.76 2.26 -11.30
CA THR A 737 38.01 2.04 -10.06
C THR A 737 38.30 0.65 -9.48
N LEU A 738 38.17 -0.42 -10.30
CA LEU A 738 38.47 -1.78 -9.90
C LEU A 738 39.93 -2.02 -9.53
N SER A 739 40.81 -1.20 -10.06
CA SER A 739 42.26 -1.22 -9.74
C SER A 739 42.59 -0.38 -8.49
N GLY A 740 41.66 0.32 -7.90
CA GLY A 740 41.83 1.19 -6.73
C GLY A 740 42.51 2.55 -7.09
N ASN A 741 42.54 2.96 -8.35
CA ASN A 741 43.12 4.20 -8.78
C ASN A 741 42.08 5.32 -8.83
N GLU A 742 41.64 5.77 -7.66
CA GLU A 742 40.54 6.74 -7.49
C GLU A 742 40.84 8.09 -8.19
N VAL A 743 42.08 8.57 -8.19
CA VAL A 743 42.47 9.84 -8.84
C VAL A 743 42.19 9.76 -10.34
N ALA A 744 42.68 8.72 -11.02
CA ALA A 744 42.44 8.55 -12.45
C ALA A 744 40.95 8.36 -12.78
N THR A 745 40.20 7.68 -11.90
CA THR A 745 38.75 7.51 -12.06
C THR A 745 38.02 8.85 -12.01
N ILE A 746 38.31 9.70 -11.02
CA ILE A 746 37.73 11.05 -10.90
C ILE A 746 38.07 11.90 -12.14
N GLU A 747 39.32 11.89 -12.56
CA GLU A 747 39.73 12.66 -13.75
C GLU A 747 39.00 12.23 -15.03
N LEU A 748 38.80 10.93 -15.20
CA LEU A 748 38.04 10.39 -16.33
C LEU A 748 36.59 10.78 -16.28
N TYR A 749 35.92 10.60 -15.14
CA TYR A 749 34.53 10.98 -14.99
C TYR A 749 34.28 12.48 -15.12
N GLU A 750 35.17 13.34 -14.58
CA GLU A 750 35.09 14.81 -14.77
C GLU A 750 35.25 15.19 -16.27
N LYS A 751 36.12 14.52 -17.02
CA LYS A 751 36.25 14.72 -18.47
C LYS A 751 34.98 14.28 -19.21
N ILE A 752 34.37 13.19 -18.79
CA ILE A 752 33.12 12.68 -19.39
C ILE A 752 31.98 13.67 -19.15
N ILE A 753 31.75 14.13 -17.91
CA ILE A 753 30.67 15.07 -17.61
C ILE A 753 30.86 16.46 -18.22
N ALA A 754 32.08 16.86 -18.52
CA ALA A 754 32.37 18.10 -19.27
C ALA A 754 31.78 18.05 -20.70
N VAL A 755 31.74 16.86 -21.32
CA VAL A 755 31.21 16.63 -22.67
C VAL A 755 29.74 16.17 -22.62
N ARG A 756 29.35 15.40 -21.59
CA ARG A 756 28.02 14.85 -21.38
C ARG A 756 27.49 15.20 -19.99
N PRO A 757 27.05 16.43 -19.79
CA PRO A 757 26.60 16.88 -18.45
C PRO A 757 25.27 16.28 -17.98
N GLU A 758 24.58 15.51 -18.82
CA GLU A 758 23.27 14.90 -18.54
C GLU A 758 23.32 13.36 -18.54
N ASP A 759 24.49 12.79 -18.28
CA ASP A 759 24.63 11.34 -18.13
C ASP A 759 24.47 10.97 -16.65
N ASP A 760 23.26 10.48 -16.29
CA ASP A 760 22.89 10.17 -14.92
C ASP A 760 23.80 9.13 -14.27
N LEU A 761 24.23 8.11 -15.03
CA LEU A 761 25.11 7.05 -14.53
C LEU A 761 26.49 7.58 -14.15
N VAL A 762 27.09 8.42 -15.01
CA VAL A 762 28.43 9.01 -14.73
C VAL A 762 28.35 10.00 -13.57
N LEU A 763 27.28 10.82 -13.53
CA LEU A 763 27.02 11.74 -12.41
C LEU A 763 26.90 10.99 -11.08
N ASN A 764 26.14 9.89 -11.08
CA ASN A 764 25.97 9.04 -9.90
C ASN A 764 27.31 8.41 -9.44
N ASN A 765 28.03 7.79 -10.35
CA ASN A 765 29.29 7.12 -10.03
C ASN A 765 30.33 8.08 -9.49
N LEU A 766 30.42 9.27 -10.07
CA LEU A 766 31.32 10.32 -9.58
C LEU A 766 30.89 10.85 -8.20
N ALA A 767 29.58 11.05 -7.99
CA ALA A 767 29.06 11.45 -6.69
C ALA A 767 29.40 10.40 -5.62
N TRP A 768 29.17 9.13 -5.92
CA TRP A 768 29.49 8.02 -5.02
C TRP A 768 30.97 7.99 -4.66
N LEU A 769 31.83 8.17 -5.66
CA LEU A 769 33.29 8.20 -5.44
C LEU A 769 33.71 9.37 -4.55
N TYR A 770 33.17 10.57 -4.75
CA TYR A 770 33.41 11.70 -3.87
C TYR A 770 32.90 11.50 -2.43
N LEU A 771 31.91 10.63 -2.20
CA LEU A 771 31.42 10.29 -0.86
C LEU A 771 32.27 9.21 -0.19
N THR A 772 32.79 8.23 -0.96
CA THR A 772 33.31 6.97 -0.44
C THR A 772 34.80 6.73 -0.70
N ALA A 773 35.50 7.65 -1.38
CA ALA A 773 36.93 7.48 -1.70
C ALA A 773 37.72 7.08 -0.43
N GLN A 774 38.62 6.11 -0.58
CA GLN A 774 39.48 5.65 0.51
C GLN A 774 40.43 6.78 0.94
N ASP A 775 40.99 7.50 -0.05
CA ASP A 775 41.75 8.72 0.25
C ASP A 775 40.77 9.86 0.61
N ARG A 776 40.74 10.21 1.90
CA ARG A 776 39.89 11.29 2.42
C ARG A 776 40.12 12.64 1.76
N GLN A 777 41.31 12.89 1.17
CA GLN A 777 41.61 14.15 0.46
C GLN A 777 40.83 14.29 -0.85
N LEU A 778 40.36 13.16 -1.41
CA LEU A 778 39.56 13.13 -2.63
C LEU A 778 38.06 13.32 -2.33
N ARG A 779 37.64 13.20 -1.09
CA ARG A 779 36.23 13.37 -0.71
C ARG A 779 35.78 14.82 -0.85
N ASN A 780 34.63 15.01 -1.49
CA ASN A 780 34.06 16.32 -1.71
C ASN A 780 32.54 16.26 -1.59
N LEU A 781 32.03 16.42 -0.36
CA LEU A 781 30.63 16.31 -0.05
C LEU A 781 29.73 17.30 -0.81
N GLU A 782 30.21 18.57 -0.97
CA GLU A 782 29.45 19.59 -1.69
C GLU A 782 29.27 19.23 -3.17
N ARG A 783 30.35 18.78 -3.80
CA ARG A 783 30.34 18.35 -5.21
C ARG A 783 29.47 17.09 -5.36
N ALA A 784 29.62 16.11 -4.45
CA ALA A 784 28.86 14.88 -4.45
C ALA A 784 27.34 15.14 -4.34
N MET A 785 26.92 16.00 -3.42
CA MET A 785 25.52 16.38 -3.26
C MET A 785 24.91 16.94 -4.55
N LYS A 786 25.61 17.87 -5.20
CA LYS A 786 25.16 18.48 -6.46
C LYS A 786 25.03 17.45 -7.59
N LEU A 787 25.99 16.54 -7.69
CA LEU A 787 26.00 15.49 -8.71
C LEU A 787 24.92 14.44 -8.44
N ALA A 788 24.77 13.99 -7.20
CA ALA A 788 23.76 13.02 -6.81
C ALA A 788 22.34 13.58 -7.01
N GLN A 789 22.10 14.84 -6.62
CA GLN A 789 20.81 15.48 -6.87
C GLN A 789 20.51 15.54 -8.37
N LYS A 790 21.49 15.96 -9.18
CA LYS A 790 21.33 16.04 -10.63
C LYS A 790 21.06 14.66 -11.26
N SER A 791 21.71 13.59 -10.78
CA SER A 791 21.48 12.24 -11.29
C SER A 791 20.05 11.77 -11.00
N VAL A 792 19.52 12.06 -9.80
CA VAL A 792 18.13 11.76 -9.42
C VAL A 792 17.12 12.58 -10.22
N ASP A 793 17.41 13.86 -10.49
CA ASP A 793 16.55 14.72 -11.31
C ASP A 793 16.42 14.20 -12.74
N LEU A 794 17.48 13.60 -13.29
CA LEU A 794 17.50 12.99 -14.61
C LEU A 794 16.82 11.63 -14.62
N LEU A 795 17.15 10.77 -13.66
CA LEU A 795 16.59 9.43 -13.55
C LEU A 795 16.53 8.99 -12.08
N PRO A 796 15.36 9.03 -11.42
CA PRO A 796 15.19 8.63 -10.03
C PRO A 796 15.15 7.10 -9.88
N ASN A 797 16.24 6.40 -10.15
CA ASN A 797 16.39 4.97 -9.92
C ASN A 797 16.99 4.67 -8.53
N ILE A 798 17.03 3.39 -8.16
CA ILE A 798 17.50 2.92 -6.84
C ILE A 798 18.94 3.36 -6.57
N ASP A 799 19.84 3.24 -7.55
CA ASP A 799 21.28 3.56 -7.38
C ASP A 799 21.47 5.07 -7.18
N ASN A 800 20.78 5.89 -7.96
CA ASN A 800 20.85 7.34 -7.85
C ASN A 800 20.24 7.83 -6.51
N LEU A 801 19.13 7.21 -6.07
CA LEU A 801 18.50 7.53 -4.78
C LEU A 801 19.37 7.08 -3.60
N ASP A 802 20.03 5.92 -3.66
CA ASP A 802 20.95 5.46 -2.62
C ASP A 802 22.16 6.42 -2.46
N THR A 803 22.74 6.83 -3.57
CA THR A 803 23.84 7.81 -3.56
C THR A 803 23.40 9.15 -2.97
N LEU A 804 22.20 9.62 -3.31
CA LEU A 804 21.67 10.86 -2.76
C LEU A 804 21.37 10.72 -1.26
N ALA A 805 20.84 9.59 -0.83
CA ALA A 805 20.59 9.31 0.58
C ALA A 805 21.90 9.30 1.38
N GLU A 806 22.96 8.70 0.83
CA GLU A 806 24.30 8.72 1.43
C GLU A 806 24.86 10.14 1.54
N ALA A 807 24.66 10.95 0.51
CA ALA A 807 25.11 12.35 0.52
C ALA A 807 24.38 13.16 1.62
N TYR A 808 23.07 13.01 1.77
CA TYR A 808 22.33 13.64 2.87
C TYR A 808 22.81 13.14 4.24
N PHE A 809 23.06 11.83 4.36
CA PHE A 809 23.53 11.26 5.62
C PHE A 809 24.89 11.84 6.04
N GLN A 810 25.84 11.91 5.11
CA GLN A 810 27.16 12.50 5.38
C GLN A 810 27.14 14.02 5.61
N SER A 811 26.11 14.72 5.10
CA SER A 811 25.89 16.14 5.41
C SER A 811 25.26 16.39 6.80
N GLY A 812 24.87 15.31 7.50
CA GLY A 812 24.19 15.39 8.81
C GLY A 812 22.67 15.46 8.72
N ASP A 813 22.07 15.53 7.53
CA ASP A 813 20.62 15.52 7.36
C ASP A 813 20.07 14.09 7.32
N THR A 814 20.09 13.45 8.49
CA THR A 814 19.59 12.08 8.65
C THR A 814 18.11 11.95 8.28
N LYS A 815 17.32 13.02 8.46
CA LYS A 815 15.89 12.98 8.13
C LYS A 815 15.69 12.82 6.62
N GLN A 816 16.35 13.64 5.81
CA GLN A 816 16.30 13.55 4.35
C GLN A 816 16.90 12.23 3.85
N ALA A 817 18.00 11.77 4.45
CA ALA A 817 18.60 10.48 4.11
C ALA A 817 17.61 9.33 4.28
N LEU A 818 16.88 9.29 5.41
CA LEU A 818 15.86 8.27 5.69
C LEU A 818 14.66 8.36 4.75
N GLU A 819 14.27 9.55 4.34
CA GLU A 819 13.19 9.77 3.39
C GLU A 819 13.57 9.25 1.99
N VAL A 820 14.75 9.63 1.51
CA VAL A 820 15.24 9.26 0.18
C VAL A 820 15.48 7.74 0.07
N ILE A 821 16.08 7.11 1.10
CA ILE A 821 16.33 5.67 1.06
C ILE A 821 15.02 4.86 1.07
N ARG A 822 13.96 5.35 1.75
CA ARG A 822 12.63 4.73 1.69
C ARG A 822 11.99 4.89 0.31
N LYS A 823 12.20 6.03 -0.35
CA LYS A 823 11.75 6.23 -1.73
C LYS A 823 12.41 5.23 -2.67
N ALA A 824 13.69 4.92 -2.50
CA ALA A 824 14.38 3.89 -3.27
C ALA A 824 13.71 2.51 -3.18
N ALA A 825 13.09 2.18 -2.04
CA ALA A 825 12.38 0.93 -1.85
C ALA A 825 11.02 0.84 -2.56
N SER A 826 10.45 1.97 -2.96
CA SER A 826 9.13 2.02 -3.65
C SER A 826 9.26 1.90 -5.16
N GLU A 827 10.48 1.85 -5.70
CA GLU A 827 10.69 1.70 -7.15
C GLU A 827 10.31 0.30 -7.65
N VAL A 828 9.60 0.28 -8.80
CA VAL A 828 8.94 -0.91 -9.35
C VAL A 828 9.91 -2.05 -9.72
N ASP A 829 11.16 -1.73 -10.07
CA ASP A 829 12.18 -2.70 -10.49
C ASP A 829 13.16 -3.08 -9.37
N TYR A 830 12.68 -3.19 -8.15
CA TYR A 830 13.49 -3.47 -6.97
C TYR A 830 13.95 -4.94 -6.90
N PRO A 831 15.23 -5.27 -7.15
CA PRO A 831 15.69 -6.66 -7.11
C PRO A 831 15.70 -7.21 -5.68
N PRO A 832 15.20 -8.42 -5.44
CA PRO A 832 15.17 -9.02 -4.08
C PRO A 832 16.53 -9.06 -3.37
N LYS A 833 17.61 -9.19 -4.13
CA LYS A 833 18.98 -9.20 -3.58
C LYS A 833 19.41 -7.87 -2.93
N ARG A 834 18.78 -6.75 -3.26
CA ARG A 834 19.09 -5.44 -2.68
C ARG A 834 18.34 -5.13 -1.38
N HIS A 835 17.34 -5.91 -1.00
CA HIS A 835 16.58 -5.72 0.23
C HIS A 835 17.48 -5.66 1.48
N SER A 836 18.38 -6.64 1.60
CA SER A 836 19.32 -6.71 2.71
C SER A 836 20.26 -5.49 2.76
N TYR A 837 20.73 -5.03 1.60
CA TYR A 837 21.59 -3.87 1.48
C TYR A 837 20.91 -2.58 1.95
N LEU A 838 19.73 -2.24 1.38
CA LEU A 838 19.00 -1.01 1.75
C LEU A 838 18.57 -1.02 3.22
N ARG A 839 18.21 -2.18 3.76
CA ARG A 839 17.92 -2.30 5.20
C ARG A 839 19.16 -2.00 6.04
N LYS A 840 20.35 -2.48 5.66
CA LYS A 840 21.60 -2.16 6.34
C LYS A 840 21.88 -0.66 6.28
N GLN A 841 21.67 0.00 5.14
CA GLN A 841 21.80 1.44 4.98
C GLN A 841 20.81 2.20 5.90
N LEU A 842 19.52 1.82 5.89
CA LEU A 842 18.50 2.39 6.76
C LEU A 842 18.91 2.33 8.24
N LEU A 843 19.36 1.16 8.69
CA LEU A 843 19.80 0.95 10.09
C LEU A 843 21.05 1.77 10.42
N ARG A 844 22.01 1.89 9.48
CA ARG A 844 23.20 2.73 9.64
C ARG A 844 22.82 4.20 9.78
N PHE A 845 21.93 4.69 8.95
CA PHE A 845 21.45 6.08 9.00
C PHE A 845 20.75 6.38 10.34
N ARG A 846 19.91 5.47 10.83
CA ARG A 846 19.26 5.62 12.15
C ARG A 846 20.23 5.67 13.33
N LYS A 847 21.30 4.89 13.25
CA LYS A 847 22.34 4.90 14.30
C LYS A 847 23.22 6.15 14.25
N GLY A 848 23.15 6.93 13.19
CA GLY A 848 24.00 8.10 13.02
C GLY A 848 25.48 7.72 12.81
N ASP A 849 25.74 6.50 12.34
CA ASP A 849 27.11 5.97 12.18
C ASP A 849 27.71 6.48 10.86
N THR A 850 28.28 7.67 10.91
CA THR A 850 28.97 8.32 9.79
C THR A 850 30.39 7.79 9.57
N ASP A 851 30.96 7.11 10.55
CA ASP A 851 32.35 6.59 10.49
C ASP A 851 32.45 5.25 9.75
N SER A 852 31.37 4.47 9.69
CA SER A 852 31.35 3.24 8.92
C SER A 852 31.14 3.53 7.43
N ASN A 853 31.90 2.85 6.58
CA ASN A 853 31.65 2.88 5.13
C ASN A 853 30.27 2.30 4.82
N PRO A 854 29.61 2.77 3.73
CA PRO A 854 28.37 2.16 3.24
C PRO A 854 28.54 0.63 3.10
N PRO A 855 27.49 -0.16 3.38
CA PRO A 855 27.54 -1.60 3.18
C PRO A 855 27.88 -1.94 1.73
N THR A 856 28.58 -3.02 1.50
CA THR A 856 28.85 -3.52 0.13
C THR A 856 27.66 -4.33 -0.36
N LEU A 857 27.27 -4.16 -1.62
CA LEU A 857 26.37 -5.07 -2.33
C LEU A 857 27.08 -6.42 -2.48
N SER A 858 26.77 -7.38 -1.61
CA SER A 858 27.29 -8.75 -1.68
C SER A 858 26.47 -9.62 -2.62
#